data_d6a0fb317d0002a6d10b251fbc85da0b
#
_entry.id   d6a0fb317d0002a6d10b251fbc85da0b
#
_cell.length_a   1.000
_cell.length_b   1.000
_cell.length_c   1.000
_cell.angle_alpha   90.00
_cell.angle_beta   90.00
_cell.angle_gamma   90.00
#
_symmetry.space_group_name_H-M   'P 1'
#
loop_
_entity.id
_entity.type
_entity.pdbx_description
1 polymer ?
#
loop_
_entity_poly.entity_id
_entity_poly.type
_entity_poly.pdbx_seq_one_letter_code
_entity_poly.pdbx_strand_id
1 'polypeptide(L)'
;MNKNTILTISKSIIIILILLAVVFALKAPAADLPVLNNDIKGEYVDSSGLPYFSEMDSYYNLRLTQDYADHGYVGDKMINGSEWDMHRYAPDGNKINYELGIVYLTNWLHDVANSVFGGNYSIKEVAFWTGAIISTLAVIPAYIFSRRLTNDLGAIVATLLIVLAPNYFAHTFPGFFDTDMFYYIFSLFFIFFFVETIRADNIIWKVVFAVLSILSIGLFSQSWTGYIFYIGLMGIFSIVYLIACYFFNIGDDKSDYPSKLSWLLHQDALLSIVILGIIGFAGLAVFKGIDGVFGIFGSLTGLLSLQSASRVVGGFPNVLVSVAEMQMPSLLGSGITSAFLANTNGVVNGIGGISILFAGLIVLYVLVSRSFKFRSVKDVVRTTGKPQKGNRLSAAKKIDNDRRFKLSLADLKFGGNNEILADKRLTVLYATLFVVWIVITALAVSRGSRFITTIVLPFALLTGIFVSFASDYVKNRLEDDRWLLVIVCLCGFLAALPLAAINNIFGIALFLVIIAVGVVAIYGIKPNAATKVPLKKYVVIAAIAIALVTPTVCGAYLTSETVVPGTSDSMWNAMQWINETQSNDTVITSWWDFGYLFEIAADKQVTFDGGSQTGSRAFWLGQAMTTDNLELSAGIFRMLDTTGERATEALVNITGDSGKSVHILIDILPKSSSDAQKTLVDKYNLNSQQAAYVVNFTHPENPRPVIFVASSDMLQKAGWWTYFGAWNFENQSSVNYNYYVPTSQVTVKPGQTGNLSILDSGGMDIRAVIERGTGNNTTAAHVEALNSATGEKLKLNDSEYNPLKASNLIVIEDGYLMKNESIKGAEDGNFTLFLMGNSNQYTPILMSNELENSMFTRLFLLGGAGQDVFTNVHSENGVMLYQVNFNNTVAGGASSSNSTA
;
A
#
# COMPACT_ATOMS: atom_id res chain seq x y z
N MET A 1 -16.82 -43.20 -0.12
CA MET A 1 -17.00 -42.01 0.77
C MET A 1 -18.28 -42.21 1.58
N ASN A 2 -18.25 -41.98 2.92
CA ASN A 2 -19.44 -42.10 3.78
C ASN A 2 -20.41 -40.92 3.50
N LYS A 3 -21.74 -41.16 3.62
CA LYS A 3 -22.81 -40.17 3.39
C LYS A 3 -22.59 -38.87 4.19
N ASN A 4 -22.07 -38.99 5.42
CA ASN A 4 -21.76 -37.80 6.26
C ASN A 4 -20.60 -36.99 5.69
N THR A 5 -19.59 -37.61 5.11
CA THR A 5 -18.44 -36.92 4.47
C THR A 5 -18.89 -36.16 3.22
N ILE A 6 -19.76 -36.78 2.41
CA ILE A 6 -20.36 -36.14 1.22
C ILE A 6 -21.14 -34.90 1.64
N LEU A 7 -22.00 -35.01 2.66
CA LEU A 7 -22.83 -33.89 3.15
C LEU A 7 -21.96 -32.74 3.67
N THR A 8 -20.88 -33.05 4.39
CA THR A 8 -19.95 -32.02 4.92
C THR A 8 -19.22 -31.29 3.78
N ILE A 9 -18.74 -32.03 2.76
CA ILE A 9 -18.07 -31.43 1.60
C ILE A 9 -19.05 -30.58 0.81
N SER A 10 -20.27 -31.07 0.53
CA SER A 10 -21.30 -30.31 -0.19
C SER A 10 -21.67 -29.02 0.53
N LYS A 11 -21.82 -29.07 1.86
CA LYS A 11 -22.04 -27.89 2.69
C LYS A 11 -20.90 -26.87 2.56
N SER A 12 -19.64 -27.31 2.63
CA SER A 12 -18.48 -26.41 2.50
C SER A 12 -18.42 -25.77 1.11
N ILE A 13 -18.72 -26.51 0.05
CA ILE A 13 -18.78 -25.99 -1.32
C ILE A 13 -19.85 -24.90 -1.43
N ILE A 14 -21.04 -25.14 -0.89
CA ILE A 14 -22.13 -24.16 -0.90
C ILE A 14 -21.72 -22.89 -0.16
N ILE A 15 -21.09 -23.00 1.01
CA ILE A 15 -20.60 -21.85 1.78
C ILE A 15 -19.55 -21.07 0.96
N ILE A 16 -18.59 -21.75 0.34
CA ILE A 16 -17.57 -21.11 -0.50
C ILE A 16 -18.24 -20.36 -1.66
N LEU A 17 -19.19 -20.97 -2.35
CA LEU A 17 -19.89 -20.31 -3.47
C LEU A 17 -20.65 -19.06 -3.02
N ILE A 18 -21.32 -19.11 -1.86
CA ILE A 18 -21.99 -17.94 -1.28
C ILE A 18 -20.98 -16.85 -0.94
N LEU A 19 -19.85 -17.20 -0.31
CA LEU A 19 -18.82 -16.22 0.05
C LEU A 19 -18.18 -15.60 -1.19
N LEU A 20 -17.90 -16.38 -2.23
CA LEU A 20 -17.42 -15.86 -3.52
C LEU A 20 -18.39 -14.82 -4.09
N ALA A 21 -19.68 -15.16 -4.12
CA ALA A 21 -20.70 -14.25 -4.63
C ALA A 21 -20.82 -12.96 -3.79
N VAL A 22 -20.78 -13.06 -2.45
CA VAL A 22 -20.84 -11.89 -1.55
C VAL A 22 -19.62 -10.99 -1.73
N VAL A 23 -18.41 -11.56 -1.77
CA VAL A 23 -17.17 -10.79 -1.92
C VAL A 23 -17.12 -10.09 -3.28
N PHE A 24 -17.47 -10.78 -4.35
CA PHE A 24 -17.53 -10.19 -5.68
C PHE A 24 -18.59 -9.07 -5.77
N ALA A 25 -19.78 -9.28 -5.18
CA ALA A 25 -20.84 -8.28 -5.14
C ALA A 25 -20.46 -7.01 -4.37
N LEU A 26 -19.52 -7.09 -3.42
CA LEU A 26 -18.98 -5.91 -2.73
C LEU A 26 -17.91 -5.18 -3.56
N LYS A 27 -17.23 -5.88 -4.47
CA LYS A 27 -16.20 -5.29 -5.34
C LYS A 27 -16.76 -4.67 -6.62
N ALA A 28 -17.76 -5.33 -7.22
CA ALA A 28 -18.30 -4.95 -8.53
C ALA A 28 -18.77 -3.49 -8.63
N PRO A 29 -19.40 -2.86 -7.59
CA PRO A 29 -19.86 -1.48 -7.69
C PRO A 29 -18.75 -0.45 -7.97
N ALA A 30 -17.50 -0.74 -7.64
CA ALA A 30 -16.37 0.15 -7.96
C ALA A 30 -16.24 0.43 -9.47
N ALA A 31 -16.68 -0.51 -10.33
CA ALA A 31 -16.69 -0.30 -11.78
C ALA A 31 -17.67 0.77 -12.24
N ASP A 32 -18.66 1.11 -11.42
CA ASP A 32 -19.68 2.12 -11.75
C ASP A 32 -19.29 3.53 -11.28
N LEU A 33 -18.12 3.69 -10.63
CA LEU A 33 -17.64 4.98 -10.10
C LEU A 33 -18.72 5.77 -9.34
N PRO A 34 -19.31 5.19 -8.29
CA PRO A 34 -20.53 5.76 -7.66
C PRO A 34 -20.29 7.10 -6.95
N VAL A 35 -19.03 7.41 -6.57
CA VAL A 35 -18.68 8.70 -5.94
C VAL A 35 -18.80 9.87 -6.93
N LEU A 36 -18.66 9.62 -8.24
CA LEU A 36 -18.66 10.65 -9.27
C LEU A 36 -20.09 11.01 -9.73
N ASN A 37 -20.37 12.29 -9.79
CA ASN A 37 -21.60 12.78 -10.38
C ASN A 37 -21.64 12.47 -11.88
N ASN A 38 -22.84 12.27 -12.43
CA ASN A 38 -23.01 11.93 -13.85
C ASN A 38 -22.37 12.96 -14.80
N ASP A 39 -22.31 14.23 -14.39
CA ASP A 39 -21.76 15.32 -15.21
C ASP A 39 -20.24 15.21 -15.39
N ILE A 40 -19.52 14.67 -14.41
CA ILE A 40 -18.06 14.54 -14.42
C ILE A 40 -17.61 13.09 -14.65
N LYS A 41 -18.50 12.13 -14.46
CA LYS A 41 -18.19 10.69 -14.61
C LYS A 41 -17.68 10.35 -16.03
N GLY A 42 -18.21 11.04 -17.04
CA GLY A 42 -17.77 10.87 -18.42
C GLY A 42 -16.28 11.13 -18.65
N GLU A 43 -15.67 12.02 -17.87
CA GLU A 43 -14.24 12.36 -17.95
C GLU A 43 -13.30 11.24 -17.43
N TYR A 44 -13.88 10.23 -16.76
CA TYR A 44 -13.14 9.12 -16.16
C TYR A 44 -13.41 7.77 -16.82
N VAL A 45 -14.04 7.80 -18.01
CA VAL A 45 -14.43 6.62 -18.76
C VAL A 45 -13.93 6.75 -20.19
N ASP A 46 -13.22 5.76 -20.69
CA ASP A 46 -12.66 5.80 -22.04
C ASP A 46 -13.75 5.68 -23.14
N SER A 47 -13.33 5.79 -24.39
CA SER A 47 -14.22 5.69 -25.56
C SER A 47 -14.97 4.36 -25.68
N SER A 48 -14.53 3.31 -24.99
CA SER A 48 -15.23 2.00 -24.94
C SER A 48 -16.28 1.94 -23.85
N GLY A 49 -16.37 2.94 -22.99
CA GLY A 49 -17.25 2.98 -21.83
C GLY A 49 -16.67 2.31 -20.59
N LEU A 50 -15.38 1.96 -20.60
CA LEU A 50 -14.67 1.36 -19.47
C LEU A 50 -13.98 2.44 -18.64
N PRO A 51 -14.10 2.44 -17.30
CA PRO A 51 -13.34 3.36 -16.47
C PRO A 51 -11.82 3.20 -16.68
N TYR A 52 -11.09 4.30 -16.53
CA TYR A 52 -9.64 4.25 -16.48
C TYR A 52 -9.17 3.46 -15.25
N PHE A 53 -7.94 2.93 -15.29
CA PHE A 53 -7.39 2.23 -14.15
C PHE A 53 -7.15 3.18 -12.97
N SER A 54 -7.24 2.64 -11.76
CA SER A 54 -7.21 3.43 -10.53
C SER A 54 -5.78 3.78 -10.09
N GLU A 55 -4.77 3.08 -10.60
CA GLU A 55 -3.38 3.31 -10.28
C GLU A 55 -2.46 3.04 -11.48
N MET A 56 -1.22 3.54 -11.42
CA MET A 56 -0.34 3.61 -12.60
C MET A 56 0.34 2.29 -12.94
N ASP A 57 0.64 1.42 -11.98
CA ASP A 57 1.25 0.11 -12.22
C ASP A 57 0.33 -0.79 -13.08
N SER A 58 -1.00 -0.56 -13.02
CA SER A 58 -1.97 -1.20 -13.88
C SER A 58 -1.72 -0.96 -15.37
N TYR A 59 -1.25 0.23 -15.73
CA TYR A 59 -0.90 0.56 -17.13
C TYR A 59 0.36 -0.16 -17.59
N TYR A 60 1.35 -0.30 -16.71
CA TYR A 60 2.54 -1.09 -17.01
C TYR A 60 2.20 -2.58 -17.21
N ASN A 61 1.43 -3.15 -16.29
CA ASN A 61 0.97 -4.53 -16.39
C ASN A 61 0.13 -4.76 -17.66
N LEU A 62 -0.72 -3.79 -18.03
CA LEU A 62 -1.50 -3.83 -19.26
C LEU A 62 -0.59 -3.83 -20.49
N ARG A 63 0.40 -2.92 -20.56
CA ARG A 63 1.34 -2.82 -21.67
C ARG A 63 2.11 -4.12 -21.85
N LEU A 64 2.71 -4.67 -20.80
CA LEU A 64 3.40 -5.97 -20.87
C LEU A 64 2.47 -7.10 -21.32
N THR A 65 1.18 -7.05 -20.94
CA THR A 65 0.19 -8.05 -21.35
C THR A 65 -0.14 -7.94 -22.84
N GLN A 66 -0.23 -6.71 -23.37
CA GLN A 66 -0.41 -6.45 -24.79
C GLN A 66 0.81 -6.87 -25.62
N ASP A 67 2.03 -6.48 -25.19
CA ASP A 67 3.27 -6.88 -25.83
C ASP A 67 3.38 -8.40 -25.98
N TYR A 68 3.03 -9.13 -24.90
CA TYR A 68 3.07 -10.59 -24.95
C TYR A 68 2.02 -11.17 -25.91
N ALA A 69 0.83 -10.58 -25.99
CA ALA A 69 -0.20 -11.02 -26.94
C ALA A 69 0.22 -10.76 -28.40
N ASP A 70 0.87 -9.63 -28.65
CA ASP A 70 1.21 -9.19 -30.01
C ASP A 70 2.39 -9.97 -30.59
N HIS A 71 3.42 -10.26 -29.80
CA HIS A 71 4.63 -10.88 -30.33
C HIS A 71 5.23 -12.02 -29.49
N GLY A 72 4.58 -12.43 -28.38
CA GLY A 72 4.96 -13.62 -27.58
C GLY A 72 6.12 -13.42 -26.60
N TYR A 73 6.56 -12.17 -26.40
CA TYR A 73 7.49 -11.75 -25.35
C TYR A 73 7.07 -10.37 -24.82
N VAL A 74 7.59 -9.95 -23.67
CA VAL A 74 7.28 -8.65 -23.06
C VAL A 74 8.31 -7.60 -23.43
N GLY A 75 7.86 -6.33 -23.51
CA GLY A 75 8.69 -5.19 -23.89
C GLY A 75 8.98 -5.12 -25.40
N ASP A 76 9.85 -4.19 -25.77
CA ASP A 76 10.02 -3.78 -27.17
C ASP A 76 11.06 -4.59 -27.94
N LYS A 77 12.07 -5.11 -27.26
CA LYS A 77 13.24 -5.75 -27.90
C LYS A 77 13.83 -6.88 -27.08
N MET A 78 14.36 -7.87 -27.80
CA MET A 78 15.23 -8.91 -27.23
C MET A 78 16.70 -8.50 -27.39
N ILE A 79 17.40 -8.22 -26.29
CA ILE A 79 18.83 -7.88 -26.29
C ILE A 79 19.61 -8.97 -25.54
N ASN A 80 20.50 -9.65 -26.20
CA ASN A 80 21.31 -10.75 -25.64
C ASN A 80 20.47 -11.82 -24.91
N GLY A 81 19.30 -12.16 -25.48
CA GLY A 81 18.39 -13.16 -24.90
C GLY A 81 17.60 -12.68 -23.67
N SER A 82 17.60 -11.39 -23.40
CA SER A 82 16.79 -10.77 -22.33
C SER A 82 15.79 -9.79 -22.92
N GLU A 83 14.62 -9.72 -22.32
CA GLU A 83 13.54 -8.81 -22.69
C GLU A 83 13.84 -7.39 -22.17
N TRP A 84 13.70 -6.40 -23.05
CA TRP A 84 13.99 -5.00 -22.76
C TRP A 84 12.81 -4.11 -23.10
N ASP A 85 12.55 -3.17 -22.22
CA ASP A 85 11.58 -2.12 -22.39
C ASP A 85 12.30 -0.82 -22.78
N MET A 86 12.07 -0.36 -24.00
CA MET A 86 12.73 0.82 -24.56
C MET A 86 11.91 2.09 -24.30
N HIS A 87 10.69 1.99 -23.78
CA HIS A 87 9.88 3.15 -23.41
C HIS A 87 10.27 3.70 -22.03
N ARG A 88 10.96 2.92 -21.24
CA ARG A 88 11.41 3.30 -19.90
C ARG A 88 12.81 3.91 -19.91
N TYR A 89 13.10 4.73 -18.91
CA TYR A 89 14.47 5.13 -18.53
C TYR A 89 15.30 5.67 -19.70
N ALA A 90 14.83 6.76 -20.30
CA ALA A 90 15.53 7.39 -21.43
C ALA A 90 17.01 7.70 -21.09
N PRO A 91 17.94 7.57 -22.05
CA PRO A 91 17.78 7.07 -23.40
C PRO A 91 17.94 5.55 -23.55
N ASP A 92 18.39 4.86 -22.49
CA ASP A 92 18.96 3.50 -22.60
C ASP A 92 17.89 2.40 -22.62
N GLY A 93 16.67 2.67 -22.16
CA GLY A 93 15.69 1.63 -21.86
C GLY A 93 16.06 0.86 -20.57
N ASN A 94 15.29 -0.15 -20.24
CA ASN A 94 15.53 -0.97 -19.05
C ASN A 94 15.24 -2.44 -19.32
N LYS A 95 16.08 -3.32 -18.76
CA LYS A 95 15.82 -4.75 -18.78
C LYS A 95 14.59 -5.06 -17.93
N ILE A 96 13.68 -5.87 -18.46
CA ILE A 96 12.51 -6.30 -17.71
C ILE A 96 12.94 -7.36 -16.68
N ASN A 97 12.92 -6.98 -15.40
CA ASN A 97 13.17 -7.83 -14.25
C ASN A 97 11.90 -7.90 -13.40
N TYR A 98 10.79 -8.27 -14.00
CA TYR A 98 9.47 -8.27 -13.39
C TYR A 98 8.86 -9.68 -13.40
N GLU A 99 7.99 -9.98 -12.44
CA GLU A 99 7.36 -11.29 -12.33
C GLU A 99 6.13 -11.36 -13.26
N LEU A 100 6.21 -12.12 -14.34
CA LEU A 100 5.24 -12.11 -15.43
C LEU A 100 3.97 -12.98 -15.21
N GLY A 101 3.73 -13.45 -13.99
CA GLY A 101 2.55 -14.27 -13.68
C GLY A 101 1.22 -13.58 -14.01
N ILE A 102 1.14 -12.27 -13.82
CA ILE A 102 -0.04 -11.47 -14.16
C ILE A 102 -0.26 -11.42 -15.68
N VAL A 103 0.81 -11.27 -16.44
CA VAL A 103 0.79 -11.21 -17.91
C VAL A 103 0.27 -12.54 -18.49
N TYR A 104 0.86 -13.66 -18.10
CA TYR A 104 0.47 -14.98 -18.61
C TYR A 104 -0.95 -15.37 -18.21
N LEU A 105 -1.34 -15.06 -16.95
CA LEU A 105 -2.69 -15.33 -16.48
C LEU A 105 -3.74 -14.52 -17.26
N THR A 106 -3.48 -13.23 -17.48
CA THR A 106 -4.45 -12.36 -18.14
C THR A 106 -4.61 -12.72 -19.61
N ASN A 107 -3.53 -13.05 -20.33
CA ASN A 107 -3.61 -13.56 -21.69
C ASN A 107 -4.40 -14.89 -21.75
N TRP A 108 -4.15 -15.82 -20.81
CA TRP A 108 -4.94 -17.04 -20.74
C TRP A 108 -6.42 -16.76 -20.44
N LEU A 109 -6.73 -15.83 -19.54
CA LEU A 109 -8.12 -15.44 -19.27
C LEU A 109 -8.78 -14.78 -20.47
N HIS A 110 -8.05 -13.97 -21.22
CA HIS A 110 -8.52 -13.37 -22.47
C HIS A 110 -8.89 -14.45 -23.51
N ASP A 111 -8.01 -15.44 -23.70
CA ASP A 111 -8.28 -16.55 -24.62
C ASP A 111 -9.48 -17.38 -24.18
N VAL A 112 -9.60 -17.66 -22.88
CA VAL A 112 -10.75 -18.38 -22.30
C VAL A 112 -12.04 -17.56 -22.46
N ALA A 113 -12.02 -16.27 -22.15
CA ALA A 113 -13.19 -15.41 -22.26
C ALA A 113 -13.73 -15.39 -23.71
N ASN A 114 -12.86 -15.20 -24.68
CA ASN A 114 -13.24 -15.13 -26.09
C ASN A 114 -13.65 -16.50 -26.66
N SER A 115 -12.97 -17.59 -26.28
CA SER A 115 -13.29 -18.93 -26.82
C SER A 115 -14.53 -19.56 -26.17
N VAL A 116 -14.76 -19.37 -24.85
CA VAL A 116 -15.86 -20.01 -24.11
C VAL A 116 -17.14 -19.21 -24.16
N PHE A 117 -17.03 -17.87 -24.02
CA PHE A 117 -18.21 -17.01 -24.00
C PHE A 117 -18.55 -16.42 -25.38
N GLY A 118 -17.72 -16.67 -26.41
CA GLY A 118 -17.97 -16.20 -27.78
C GLY A 118 -17.98 -14.68 -27.91
N GLY A 119 -17.36 -13.98 -26.98
CA GLY A 119 -17.21 -12.52 -26.95
C GLY A 119 -16.09 -12.05 -27.87
N ASN A 120 -15.94 -10.74 -27.97
CA ASN A 120 -14.80 -10.08 -28.60
C ASN A 120 -14.22 -9.09 -27.59
N TYR A 121 -13.87 -9.62 -26.40
CA TYR A 121 -13.31 -8.83 -25.31
C TYR A 121 -11.89 -8.40 -25.63
N SER A 122 -11.55 -7.14 -25.39
CA SER A 122 -10.18 -6.64 -25.46
C SER A 122 -9.37 -7.11 -24.23
N ILE A 123 -8.03 -7.12 -24.39
CA ILE A 123 -7.13 -7.39 -23.25
C ILE A 123 -7.38 -6.41 -22.10
N LYS A 124 -7.64 -5.13 -22.41
CA LYS A 124 -7.95 -4.10 -21.43
C LYS A 124 -9.20 -4.41 -20.61
N GLU A 125 -10.29 -4.86 -21.26
CA GLU A 125 -11.52 -5.26 -20.55
C GLU A 125 -11.28 -6.44 -19.62
N VAL A 126 -10.53 -7.45 -20.08
CA VAL A 126 -10.19 -8.60 -19.24
C VAL A 126 -9.28 -8.18 -18.08
N ALA A 127 -8.26 -7.38 -18.34
CA ALA A 127 -7.35 -6.85 -17.33
C ALA A 127 -8.09 -6.06 -16.24
N PHE A 128 -9.07 -5.22 -16.64
CA PHE A 128 -9.89 -4.43 -15.72
C PHE A 128 -10.61 -5.29 -14.66
N TRP A 129 -11.09 -6.47 -15.02
CA TRP A 129 -11.80 -7.36 -14.11
C TRP A 129 -10.90 -8.41 -13.44
N THR A 130 -9.69 -8.64 -13.96
CA THR A 130 -8.80 -9.73 -13.50
C THR A 130 -8.48 -9.59 -12.01
N GLY A 131 -8.13 -8.40 -11.54
CA GLY A 131 -7.83 -8.15 -10.13
C GLY A 131 -8.96 -8.56 -9.20
N ALA A 132 -10.19 -8.13 -9.50
CA ALA A 132 -11.37 -8.45 -8.71
C ALA A 132 -11.73 -9.94 -8.73
N ILE A 133 -11.65 -10.60 -9.89
CA ILE A 133 -11.96 -12.02 -10.05
C ILE A 133 -10.95 -12.88 -9.29
N ILE A 134 -9.66 -12.69 -9.55
CA ILE A 134 -8.60 -13.51 -8.96
C ILE A 134 -8.54 -13.32 -7.45
N SER A 135 -8.56 -12.09 -6.97
CA SER A 135 -8.52 -11.84 -5.52
C SER A 135 -9.73 -12.40 -4.78
N THR A 136 -10.90 -12.48 -5.42
CA THR A 136 -12.08 -13.12 -4.85
C THR A 136 -11.86 -14.62 -4.62
N LEU A 137 -11.05 -15.29 -5.45
CA LEU A 137 -10.71 -16.71 -5.25
C LEU A 137 -9.92 -16.98 -3.95
N ALA A 138 -9.38 -15.93 -3.31
CA ALA A 138 -8.77 -16.05 -1.97
C ALA A 138 -9.76 -16.56 -0.90
N VAL A 139 -11.06 -16.46 -1.13
CA VAL A 139 -12.11 -17.12 -0.31
C VAL A 139 -11.82 -18.61 -0.13
N ILE A 140 -11.32 -19.29 -1.17
CA ILE A 140 -11.13 -20.75 -1.16
C ILE A 140 -10.08 -21.16 -0.11
N PRO A 141 -8.81 -20.72 -0.21
CA PRO A 141 -7.81 -21.08 0.81
C PRO A 141 -8.12 -20.47 2.17
N ALA A 142 -8.70 -19.27 2.24
CA ALA A 142 -9.10 -18.66 3.51
C ALA A 142 -10.15 -19.51 4.24
N TYR A 143 -11.19 -19.99 3.54
CA TYR A 143 -12.20 -20.86 4.15
C TYR A 143 -11.64 -22.24 4.52
N ILE A 144 -10.86 -22.86 3.64
CA ILE A 144 -10.27 -24.20 3.90
C ILE A 144 -9.36 -24.14 5.13
N PHE A 145 -8.48 -23.16 5.21
CA PHE A 145 -7.58 -23.03 6.34
C PHE A 145 -8.33 -22.70 7.63
N SER A 146 -9.25 -21.72 7.60
CA SER A 146 -10.06 -21.35 8.76
C SER A 146 -10.91 -22.53 9.24
N ARG A 147 -11.52 -23.28 8.31
CA ARG A 147 -12.36 -24.45 8.64
C ARG A 147 -11.55 -25.57 9.30
N ARG A 148 -10.28 -25.67 8.99
CA ARG A 148 -9.36 -26.61 9.64
C ARG A 148 -9.07 -26.23 11.10
N LEU A 149 -9.15 -24.95 11.42
CA LEU A 149 -8.88 -24.40 12.75
C LEU A 149 -10.13 -24.30 13.63
N THR A 150 -11.31 -24.17 13.02
CA THR A 150 -12.53 -23.77 13.76
C THR A 150 -13.80 -24.39 13.16
N ASN A 151 -14.97 -24.04 13.68
CA ASN A 151 -16.27 -24.44 13.14
C ASN A 151 -16.68 -23.61 11.91
N ASP A 152 -17.80 -23.97 11.25
CA ASP A 152 -18.23 -23.29 10.02
C ASP A 152 -18.45 -21.79 10.21
N LEU A 153 -19.05 -21.35 11.34
CA LEU A 153 -19.29 -19.94 11.60
C LEU A 153 -17.99 -19.15 11.80
N GLY A 154 -17.06 -19.70 12.60
CA GLY A 154 -15.75 -19.09 12.77
C GLY A 154 -14.96 -19.05 11.46
N ALA A 155 -15.10 -20.08 10.61
CA ALA A 155 -14.47 -20.10 9.30
C ALA A 155 -15.05 -19.02 8.36
N ILE A 156 -16.37 -18.83 8.36
CA ILE A 156 -17.02 -17.76 7.59
C ILE A 156 -16.51 -16.38 8.03
N VAL A 157 -16.50 -16.12 9.36
CA VAL A 157 -16.03 -14.85 9.92
C VAL A 157 -14.58 -14.61 9.55
N ALA A 158 -13.68 -15.58 9.76
CA ALA A 158 -12.27 -15.42 9.42
C ALA A 158 -12.06 -15.18 7.92
N THR A 159 -12.79 -15.89 7.06
CA THR A 159 -12.71 -15.73 5.61
C THR A 159 -13.11 -14.31 5.19
N LEU A 160 -14.24 -13.79 5.70
CA LEU A 160 -14.67 -12.44 5.39
C LEU A 160 -13.65 -11.40 5.89
N LEU A 161 -13.10 -11.56 7.09
CA LEU A 161 -12.06 -10.67 7.62
C LEU A 161 -10.79 -10.67 6.77
N ILE A 162 -10.41 -11.81 6.19
CA ILE A 162 -9.25 -11.91 5.30
C ILE A 162 -9.53 -11.21 3.96
N VAL A 163 -10.58 -11.62 3.26
CA VAL A 163 -10.77 -11.21 1.87
C VAL A 163 -11.34 -9.81 1.72
N LEU A 164 -11.98 -9.27 2.76
CA LEU A 164 -12.45 -7.90 2.83
C LEU A 164 -11.52 -6.99 3.64
N ALA A 165 -10.32 -7.46 4.01
CA ALA A 165 -9.34 -6.65 4.73
C ALA A 165 -9.06 -5.34 3.98
N PRO A 166 -9.09 -4.16 4.63
CA PRO A 166 -9.08 -2.87 3.95
C PRO A 166 -7.95 -2.70 2.96
N ASN A 167 -6.70 -2.96 3.35
CA ASN A 167 -5.54 -2.82 2.48
C ASN A 167 -5.55 -3.81 1.30
N TYR A 168 -6.06 -5.03 1.47
CA TYR A 168 -6.18 -5.99 0.38
C TYR A 168 -7.33 -5.64 -0.57
N PHE A 169 -8.47 -5.21 -0.01
CA PHE A 169 -9.65 -4.85 -0.79
C PHE A 169 -9.38 -3.60 -1.64
N ALA A 170 -8.69 -2.58 -1.06
CA ALA A 170 -8.34 -1.34 -1.74
C ALA A 170 -7.37 -1.53 -2.93
N HIS A 171 -6.69 -2.66 -3.04
CA HIS A 171 -5.79 -2.99 -4.14
C HIS A 171 -6.29 -4.15 -5.02
N THR A 172 -7.59 -4.46 -4.97
CA THR A 172 -8.12 -5.65 -5.67
C THR A 172 -9.57 -5.50 -6.15
N PHE A 173 -10.06 -4.29 -6.38
CA PHE A 173 -11.36 -4.03 -7.00
C PHE A 173 -11.23 -3.93 -8.54
N PRO A 174 -12.34 -3.88 -9.32
CA PRO A 174 -12.27 -3.67 -10.77
C PRO A 174 -11.56 -2.37 -11.14
N GLY A 175 -10.61 -2.44 -12.06
CA GLY A 175 -9.78 -1.28 -12.42
C GLY A 175 -8.48 -1.16 -11.60
N PHE A 176 -8.22 -2.08 -10.68
CA PHE A 176 -6.94 -2.23 -10.00
C PHE A 176 -6.26 -3.50 -10.52
N PHE A 177 -5.33 -3.35 -11.48
CA PHE A 177 -4.69 -4.46 -12.19
C PHE A 177 -3.23 -4.60 -11.78
N ASP A 178 -3.01 -5.16 -10.58
CA ASP A 178 -1.68 -5.37 -10.03
C ASP A 178 -1.54 -6.74 -9.34
N THR A 179 -0.31 -7.12 -9.05
CA THR A 179 0.09 -8.40 -8.48
C THR A 179 -0.46 -8.68 -7.08
N ASP A 180 -0.98 -7.68 -6.40
CA ASP A 180 -1.64 -7.80 -5.09
C ASP A 180 -2.78 -8.81 -5.07
N MET A 181 -3.44 -9.05 -6.21
CA MET A 181 -4.50 -10.03 -6.34
C MET A 181 -4.09 -11.46 -5.95
N PHE A 182 -2.81 -11.81 -6.10
CA PHE A 182 -2.26 -13.14 -5.80
C PHE A 182 -1.92 -13.35 -4.33
N TYR A 183 -1.82 -12.27 -3.58
CA TYR A 183 -1.23 -12.23 -2.25
C TYR A 183 -1.84 -13.26 -1.29
N TYR A 184 -3.15 -13.23 -1.07
CA TYR A 184 -3.79 -14.13 -0.11
C TYR A 184 -4.04 -15.54 -0.67
N ILE A 185 -4.19 -15.69 -1.98
CA ILE A 185 -4.40 -17.03 -2.57
C ILE A 185 -3.19 -17.91 -2.29
N PHE A 186 -2.02 -17.47 -2.71
CA PHE A 186 -0.83 -18.31 -2.65
C PHE A 186 -0.22 -18.39 -1.25
N SER A 187 -0.20 -17.28 -0.50
CA SER A 187 0.34 -17.28 0.85
C SER A 187 -0.45 -18.20 1.80
N LEU A 188 -1.79 -18.17 1.72
CA LEU A 188 -2.64 -19.02 2.55
C LEU A 188 -2.51 -20.51 2.18
N PHE A 189 -2.50 -20.86 0.88
CA PHE A 189 -2.25 -22.25 0.47
C PHE A 189 -0.86 -22.72 0.88
N PHE A 190 0.16 -21.90 0.70
CA PHE A 190 1.53 -22.23 1.10
C PHE A 190 1.60 -22.56 2.59
N ILE A 191 1.15 -21.65 3.46
CA ILE A 191 1.20 -21.86 4.91
C ILE A 191 0.31 -23.02 5.33
N PHE A 192 -0.89 -23.15 4.76
CA PHE A 192 -1.81 -24.24 5.05
C PHE A 192 -1.19 -25.60 4.76
N PHE A 193 -0.69 -25.83 3.55
CA PHE A 193 -0.09 -27.11 3.18
C PHE A 193 1.22 -27.37 3.90
N PHE A 194 2.00 -26.33 4.20
CA PHE A 194 3.19 -26.46 5.03
C PHE A 194 2.85 -27.01 6.42
N VAL A 195 1.84 -26.46 7.08
CA VAL A 195 1.37 -26.90 8.39
C VAL A 195 0.76 -28.31 8.31
N GLU A 196 -0.02 -28.62 7.27
CA GLU A 196 -0.58 -29.97 7.08
C GLU A 196 0.51 -31.02 6.83
N THR A 197 1.65 -30.63 6.22
CA THR A 197 2.82 -31.54 6.13
C THR A 197 3.34 -31.94 7.52
N ILE A 198 3.40 -30.98 8.45
CA ILE A 198 3.83 -31.26 9.84
C ILE A 198 2.77 -32.05 10.60
N ARG A 199 1.48 -31.84 10.33
CA ARG A 199 0.35 -32.49 11.00
C ARG A 199 0.15 -33.95 10.56
N ALA A 200 0.44 -34.24 9.30
CA ALA A 200 0.20 -35.55 8.73
C ALA A 200 1.04 -36.64 9.45
N ASP A 201 0.43 -37.77 9.78
CA ASP A 201 1.14 -38.90 10.39
C ASP A 201 1.70 -39.84 9.30
N ASN A 202 1.05 -39.90 8.14
CA ASN A 202 1.44 -40.79 7.04
C ASN A 202 2.43 -40.06 6.11
N ILE A 203 3.54 -40.74 5.79
CA ILE A 203 4.61 -40.20 4.93
C ILE A 203 4.12 -39.78 3.54
N ILE A 204 3.16 -40.50 2.96
CA ILE A 204 2.60 -40.18 1.63
C ILE A 204 1.89 -38.84 1.69
N TRP A 205 1.07 -38.61 2.70
CA TRP A 205 0.37 -37.32 2.89
C TRP A 205 1.35 -36.19 3.21
N LYS A 206 2.44 -36.45 3.94
CA LYS A 206 3.50 -35.44 4.14
C LYS A 206 4.09 -35.01 2.81
N VAL A 207 4.42 -35.94 1.93
CA VAL A 207 4.97 -35.66 0.61
C VAL A 207 3.93 -34.89 -0.26
N VAL A 208 2.67 -35.33 -0.27
CA VAL A 208 1.60 -34.67 -1.03
C VAL A 208 1.42 -33.22 -0.59
N PHE A 209 1.32 -32.98 0.72
CA PHE A 209 1.15 -31.62 1.23
C PHE A 209 2.41 -30.78 1.03
N ALA A 210 3.60 -31.34 1.14
CA ALA A 210 4.85 -30.65 0.82
C ALA A 210 4.89 -30.22 -0.66
N VAL A 211 4.51 -31.10 -1.58
CA VAL A 211 4.43 -30.76 -3.02
C VAL A 211 3.41 -29.64 -3.26
N LEU A 212 2.22 -29.72 -2.66
CA LEU A 212 1.21 -28.67 -2.79
C LEU A 212 1.67 -27.33 -2.18
N SER A 213 2.37 -27.37 -1.06
CA SER A 213 2.98 -26.18 -0.44
C SER A 213 3.99 -25.53 -1.39
N ILE A 214 4.89 -26.33 -1.96
CA ILE A 214 5.92 -25.82 -2.86
C ILE A 214 5.35 -25.37 -4.20
N LEU A 215 4.34 -26.05 -4.72
CA LEU A 215 3.61 -25.57 -5.90
C LEU A 215 2.99 -24.18 -5.63
N SER A 216 2.38 -23.98 -4.46
CA SER A 216 1.79 -22.70 -4.09
C SER A 216 2.82 -21.56 -4.03
N ILE A 217 3.96 -21.78 -3.36
CA ILE A 217 5.01 -20.76 -3.26
C ILE A 217 5.76 -20.59 -4.59
N GLY A 218 5.88 -21.64 -5.40
CA GLY A 218 6.46 -21.58 -6.73
C GLY A 218 5.62 -20.72 -7.68
N LEU A 219 4.30 -20.90 -7.70
CA LEU A 219 3.38 -20.03 -8.44
C LEU A 219 3.42 -18.59 -7.91
N PHE A 220 3.50 -18.42 -6.60
CA PHE A 220 3.63 -17.10 -5.99
C PHE A 220 4.93 -16.41 -6.42
N SER A 221 6.01 -17.15 -6.55
CA SER A 221 7.29 -16.63 -7.02
C SER A 221 7.29 -16.15 -8.48
N GLN A 222 6.33 -16.59 -9.29
CA GLN A 222 6.12 -16.10 -10.65
C GLN A 222 5.22 -14.86 -10.70
N SER A 223 4.59 -14.52 -9.57
CA SER A 223 3.58 -13.47 -9.52
C SER A 223 3.99 -12.28 -8.66
N TRP A 224 4.90 -12.46 -7.69
CA TRP A 224 5.31 -11.40 -6.78
C TRP A 224 6.63 -11.70 -6.07
N THR A 225 7.54 -10.74 -6.05
CA THR A 225 8.89 -10.89 -5.44
C THR A 225 8.85 -11.09 -3.92
N GLY A 226 7.80 -10.63 -3.24
CA GLY A 226 7.65 -10.76 -1.79
C GLY A 226 7.38 -12.18 -1.27
N TYR A 227 7.27 -13.20 -2.15
CA TYR A 227 7.17 -14.60 -1.75
C TYR A 227 8.32 -15.02 -0.80
N ILE A 228 9.48 -14.38 -0.92
CA ILE A 228 10.67 -14.60 -0.08
C ILE A 228 10.37 -14.36 1.40
N PHE A 229 9.52 -13.37 1.71
CA PHE A 229 9.06 -13.10 3.09
C PHE A 229 8.39 -14.33 3.71
N TYR A 230 7.54 -15.02 2.97
CA TYR A 230 6.85 -16.20 3.48
C TYR A 230 7.76 -17.42 3.62
N ILE A 231 8.76 -17.57 2.75
CA ILE A 231 9.82 -18.60 2.93
C ILE A 231 10.58 -18.31 4.22
N GLY A 232 10.98 -17.06 4.46
CA GLY A 232 11.65 -16.65 5.69
C GLY A 232 10.81 -16.87 6.94
N LEU A 233 9.53 -16.49 6.89
CA LEU A 233 8.57 -16.71 7.97
C LEU A 233 8.47 -18.19 8.36
N MET A 234 8.28 -19.08 7.37
CA MET A 234 8.12 -20.49 7.63
C MET A 234 9.45 -21.19 7.98
N GLY A 235 10.58 -20.67 7.52
CA GLY A 235 11.91 -21.07 7.98
C GLY A 235 12.12 -20.79 9.46
N ILE A 236 11.85 -19.55 9.91
CA ILE A 236 11.91 -19.15 11.32
C ILE A 236 10.93 -19.98 12.16
N PHE A 237 9.68 -20.12 11.67
CA PHE A 237 8.68 -20.96 12.34
C PHE A 237 9.20 -22.39 12.54
N SER A 238 9.82 -23.01 11.53
CA SER A 238 10.34 -24.37 11.61
C SER A 238 11.39 -24.54 12.73
N ILE A 239 12.31 -23.57 12.84
CA ILE A 239 13.34 -23.58 13.88
C ILE A 239 12.71 -23.42 15.26
N VAL A 240 11.83 -22.40 15.42
CA VAL A 240 11.15 -22.12 16.70
C VAL A 240 10.26 -23.30 17.11
N TYR A 241 9.58 -23.96 16.15
CA TYR A 241 8.74 -25.11 16.43
C TYR A 241 9.54 -26.31 16.91
N LEU A 242 10.71 -26.61 16.31
CA LEU A 242 11.61 -27.67 16.81
C LEU A 242 12.08 -27.39 18.24
N ILE A 243 12.42 -26.12 18.54
CA ILE A 243 12.76 -25.68 19.90
C ILE A 243 11.56 -25.88 20.84
N ALA A 244 10.35 -25.49 20.39
CA ALA A 244 9.12 -25.67 21.16
C ALA A 244 8.80 -27.15 21.39
N CYS A 245 8.99 -28.04 20.41
CA CYS A 245 8.85 -29.47 20.58
C CYS A 245 9.78 -30.00 21.68
N TYR A 246 11.05 -29.57 21.68
CA TYR A 246 11.97 -29.91 22.74
C TYR A 246 11.53 -29.33 24.08
N PHE A 247 11.16 -28.04 24.16
CA PHE A 247 10.78 -27.37 25.39
C PHE A 247 9.51 -27.97 26.03
N PHE A 248 8.49 -28.24 25.24
CA PHE A 248 7.21 -28.74 25.69
C PHE A 248 7.10 -30.30 25.74
N ASN A 249 8.16 -31.01 25.42
CA ASN A 249 8.17 -32.51 25.34
C ASN A 249 7.08 -33.01 24.39
N ILE A 250 7.13 -32.59 23.12
CA ILE A 250 6.30 -33.10 22.04
C ILE A 250 7.07 -34.19 21.29
N GLY A 251 6.41 -35.31 20.97
CA GLY A 251 7.03 -36.49 20.38
C GLY A 251 7.54 -37.50 21.42
N ASP A 252 8.60 -38.21 21.10
CA ASP A 252 9.19 -39.29 21.91
C ASP A 252 9.74 -38.76 23.24
N ASP A 253 9.87 -39.65 24.23
CA ASP A 253 10.44 -39.29 25.52
C ASP A 253 11.95 -39.06 25.41
N LYS A 254 12.44 -37.98 25.95
CA LYS A 254 13.85 -37.58 25.88
C LYS A 254 14.76 -38.57 26.63
N SER A 255 14.22 -39.27 27.63
CA SER A 255 14.96 -40.31 28.38
C SER A 255 15.36 -41.51 27.55
N ASP A 256 14.70 -41.72 26.42
CA ASP A 256 14.98 -42.88 25.56
C ASP A 256 16.18 -42.65 24.62
N TYR A 257 16.73 -41.43 24.62
CA TYR A 257 17.79 -41.04 23.69
C TYR A 257 19.07 -40.57 24.44
N PRO A 258 20.27 -40.95 23.93
CA PRO A 258 21.55 -40.68 24.59
C PRO A 258 21.95 -39.22 24.54
N SER A 259 21.40 -38.41 23.62
CA SER A 259 21.70 -36.98 23.48
C SER A 259 20.52 -36.20 22.92
N LYS A 260 20.56 -34.84 23.10
CA LYS A 260 19.55 -33.93 22.51
C LYS A 260 19.49 -34.04 20.98
N LEU A 261 20.64 -34.19 20.35
CA LEU A 261 20.74 -34.35 18.90
C LEU A 261 20.12 -35.66 18.44
N SER A 262 20.41 -36.79 19.14
CA SER A 262 19.80 -38.08 18.84
C SER A 262 18.27 -38.02 18.99
N TRP A 263 17.75 -37.38 20.03
CA TRP A 263 16.32 -37.17 20.19
C TRP A 263 15.72 -36.36 19.02
N LEU A 264 16.36 -35.24 18.63
CA LEU A 264 15.90 -34.39 17.55
C LEU A 264 15.83 -35.14 16.21
N LEU A 265 16.85 -35.97 15.90
CA LEU A 265 16.93 -36.74 14.66
C LEU A 265 15.80 -37.77 14.49
N HIS A 266 15.19 -38.22 15.58
CA HIS A 266 14.09 -39.17 15.56
C HIS A 266 12.69 -38.53 15.60
N GLN A 267 12.63 -37.18 15.64
CA GLN A 267 11.34 -36.51 15.73
C GLN A 267 10.62 -36.42 14.37
N ASP A 268 9.35 -36.79 14.36
CA ASP A 268 8.46 -36.67 13.19
C ASP A 268 8.35 -35.23 12.65
N ALA A 269 8.45 -34.25 13.53
CA ALA A 269 8.51 -32.84 13.15
C ALA A 269 9.72 -32.49 12.29
N LEU A 270 10.91 -32.99 12.67
CA LEU A 270 12.13 -32.80 11.87
C LEU A 270 12.03 -33.50 10.51
N LEU A 271 11.50 -34.71 10.48
CA LEU A 271 11.28 -35.43 9.22
C LEU A 271 10.39 -34.62 8.27
N SER A 272 9.30 -34.05 8.77
CA SER A 272 8.40 -33.19 7.98
C SER A 272 9.10 -31.95 7.43
N ILE A 273 9.94 -31.30 8.25
CA ILE A 273 10.70 -30.10 7.84
C ILE A 273 11.78 -30.49 6.81
N VAL A 274 12.44 -31.63 6.97
CA VAL A 274 13.43 -32.13 5.99
C VAL A 274 12.76 -32.43 4.64
N ILE A 275 11.57 -33.06 4.65
CA ILE A 275 10.79 -33.32 3.44
C ILE A 275 10.45 -32.00 2.75
N LEU A 276 9.95 -31.00 3.51
CA LEU A 276 9.66 -29.66 3.00
C LEU A 276 10.92 -28.99 2.43
N GLY A 277 12.06 -29.12 3.08
CA GLY A 277 13.33 -28.56 2.62
C GLY A 277 13.81 -29.18 1.31
N ILE A 278 13.78 -30.51 1.19
CA ILE A 278 14.21 -31.22 -0.02
C ILE A 278 13.28 -30.91 -1.19
N ILE A 279 11.96 -31.09 -0.99
CA ILE A 279 10.96 -30.79 -2.03
C ILE A 279 10.97 -29.31 -2.36
N GLY A 280 11.17 -28.44 -1.34
CA GLY A 280 11.28 -26.99 -1.50
C GLY A 280 12.42 -26.57 -2.39
N PHE A 281 13.62 -27.10 -2.13
CA PHE A 281 14.80 -26.83 -2.97
C PHE A 281 14.57 -27.29 -4.42
N ALA A 282 14.13 -28.54 -4.60
CA ALA A 282 13.90 -29.09 -5.93
C ALA A 282 12.79 -28.35 -6.69
N GLY A 283 11.68 -28.05 -6.03
CA GLY A 283 10.55 -27.37 -6.67
C GLY A 283 10.86 -25.91 -7.00
N LEU A 284 11.49 -25.15 -6.08
CA LEU A 284 11.88 -23.77 -6.37
C LEU A 284 12.94 -23.70 -7.48
N ALA A 285 13.83 -24.71 -7.58
CA ALA A 285 14.78 -24.79 -8.68
C ALA A 285 14.08 -24.96 -10.05
N VAL A 286 12.91 -25.58 -10.09
CA VAL A 286 12.09 -25.67 -11.31
C VAL A 286 11.54 -24.30 -11.71
N PHE A 287 11.08 -23.47 -10.74
CA PHE A 287 10.48 -22.18 -10.99
C PHE A 287 11.49 -21.04 -11.21
N LYS A 288 12.60 -21.06 -10.50
CA LYS A 288 13.57 -19.93 -10.44
C LYS A 288 14.97 -20.30 -10.93
N GLY A 289 15.21 -21.54 -11.31
CA GLY A 289 16.57 -22.05 -11.57
C GLY A 289 17.38 -22.23 -10.28
N ILE A 290 18.52 -22.89 -10.40
CA ILE A 290 19.41 -23.17 -9.25
C ILE A 290 20.00 -21.86 -8.70
N ASP A 291 20.42 -20.95 -9.56
CA ASP A 291 20.98 -19.65 -9.17
C ASP A 291 19.93 -18.79 -8.43
N GLY A 292 18.67 -18.82 -8.90
CA GLY A 292 17.56 -18.14 -8.24
C GLY A 292 17.31 -18.66 -6.83
N VAL A 293 17.43 -19.98 -6.60
CA VAL A 293 17.30 -20.56 -5.24
C VAL A 293 18.42 -20.07 -4.33
N PHE A 294 19.67 -20.02 -4.82
CA PHE A 294 20.77 -19.45 -4.03
C PHE A 294 20.58 -17.93 -3.79
N GLY A 295 20.04 -17.20 -4.74
CA GLY A 295 19.68 -15.80 -4.59
C GLY A 295 18.68 -15.54 -3.47
N ILE A 296 17.75 -16.49 -3.19
CA ILE A 296 16.80 -16.41 -2.07
C ILE A 296 17.53 -16.32 -0.73
N PHE A 297 18.61 -17.09 -0.53
CA PHE A 297 19.40 -17.03 0.71
C PHE A 297 20.06 -15.66 0.90
N GLY A 298 20.58 -15.06 -0.17
CA GLY A 298 21.10 -13.69 -0.16
C GLY A 298 20.02 -12.67 0.23
N SER A 299 18.83 -12.78 -0.37
CA SER A 299 17.69 -11.93 -0.08
C SER A 299 17.16 -12.10 1.35
N LEU A 300 17.16 -13.32 1.90
CA LEU A 300 16.78 -13.57 3.29
C LEU A 300 17.74 -12.90 4.28
N THR A 301 19.05 -12.89 4.00
CA THR A 301 20.01 -12.16 4.84
C THR A 301 19.79 -10.66 4.78
N GLY A 302 19.42 -10.13 3.61
CA GLY A 302 18.99 -8.74 3.43
C GLY A 302 17.71 -8.40 4.22
N LEU A 303 16.72 -9.29 4.21
CA LEU A 303 15.50 -9.13 5.03
C LEU A 303 15.78 -9.17 6.54
N LEU A 304 16.71 -10.01 6.98
CA LEU A 304 17.11 -10.08 8.41
C LEU A 304 17.88 -8.84 8.85
N SER A 305 18.66 -8.25 7.96
CA SER A 305 19.35 -6.98 8.24
C SER A 305 18.37 -5.82 8.38
N LEU A 306 17.11 -5.96 7.94
CA LEU A 306 15.99 -5.00 8.01
C LEU A 306 16.49 -3.56 8.17
N GLN A 307 17.49 -3.19 7.37
CA GLN A 307 17.96 -1.82 7.36
C GLN A 307 16.75 -0.97 6.92
N SER A 308 16.40 -0.01 7.75
CA SER A 308 15.63 1.13 7.27
C SER A 308 16.31 1.55 5.98
N ALA A 309 15.57 1.66 4.89
CA ALA A 309 16.11 2.11 3.62
C ALA A 309 17.00 3.29 3.92
N SER A 310 18.30 3.19 3.58
CA SER A 310 19.23 4.29 3.83
C SER A 310 18.62 5.53 3.18
N ARG A 311 18.54 6.64 3.91
CA ARG A 311 17.99 7.89 3.35
C ARG A 311 18.84 8.40 2.19
N VAL A 312 20.05 7.87 2.04
CA VAL A 312 21.05 8.30 1.06
C VAL A 312 21.63 7.09 0.35
N VAL A 313 21.66 7.13 -0.97
CA VAL A 313 22.28 6.12 -1.82
C VAL A 313 23.20 6.82 -2.83
N GLY A 314 24.50 6.52 -2.80
CA GLY A 314 25.47 7.14 -3.72
C GLY A 314 25.58 8.67 -3.58
N GLY A 315 25.26 9.24 -2.39
CA GLY A 315 25.22 10.68 -2.14
C GLY A 315 23.87 11.32 -2.43
N PHE A 316 22.99 10.68 -3.19
CA PHE A 316 21.66 11.17 -3.53
C PHE A 316 20.59 10.71 -2.53
N PRO A 317 19.46 11.44 -2.40
CA PRO A 317 18.34 11.00 -1.57
C PRO A 317 17.74 9.70 -2.13
N ASN A 318 17.36 8.79 -1.25
CA ASN A 318 16.73 7.54 -1.66
C ASN A 318 15.26 7.77 -2.00
N VAL A 319 14.82 7.37 -3.19
CA VAL A 319 13.43 7.52 -3.66
C VAL A 319 12.42 6.80 -2.77
N LEU A 320 12.79 5.73 -2.08
CA LEU A 320 11.91 5.01 -1.17
C LEU A 320 11.36 5.87 -0.03
N VAL A 321 11.96 7.04 0.26
CA VAL A 321 11.41 7.97 1.26
C VAL A 321 10.11 8.64 0.79
N SER A 322 9.88 8.75 -0.52
CA SER A 322 8.67 9.34 -1.11
C SER A 322 7.54 8.32 -1.34
N VAL A 323 7.83 7.03 -1.26
CA VAL A 323 6.83 5.97 -1.47
C VAL A 323 5.95 5.85 -0.24
N ALA A 324 4.67 6.19 -0.37
CA ALA A 324 3.71 6.21 0.74
C ALA A 324 3.58 4.86 1.47
N GLU A 325 3.65 3.77 0.74
CA GLU A 325 3.57 2.40 1.27
C GLU A 325 4.79 2.00 2.14
N MET A 326 5.92 2.68 1.99
CA MET A 326 7.12 2.47 2.79
C MET A 326 7.15 3.35 4.05
N GLN A 327 6.15 4.18 4.27
CA GLN A 327 6.03 4.96 5.49
C GLN A 327 5.49 4.10 6.64
N MET A 328 6.02 4.34 7.86
CA MET A 328 5.56 3.63 9.05
C MET A 328 4.10 4.02 9.35
N PRO A 329 3.17 3.06 9.39
CA PRO A 329 1.77 3.37 9.67
C PRO A 329 1.55 3.75 11.13
N SER A 330 0.54 4.58 11.38
CA SER A 330 0.05 4.85 12.72
C SER A 330 -0.59 3.58 13.33
N LEU A 331 -0.56 3.46 14.65
CA LEU A 331 -1.19 2.31 15.30
C LEU A 331 -2.74 2.37 15.21
N LEU A 332 -3.34 3.53 15.46
CA LEU A 332 -4.79 3.74 15.60
C LEU A 332 -5.39 4.67 14.54
N GLY A 333 -4.69 4.91 13.42
CA GLY A 333 -5.14 5.87 12.41
C GLY A 333 -5.28 7.28 12.99
N SER A 334 -6.41 7.94 12.74
CA SER A 334 -6.70 9.31 13.20
C SER A 334 -7.16 9.41 14.66
N GLY A 335 -7.06 8.34 15.44
CA GLY A 335 -7.39 8.35 16.88
C GLY A 335 -8.23 7.17 17.36
N ILE A 336 -8.63 7.18 18.61
CA ILE A 336 -9.32 6.07 19.28
C ILE A 336 -10.69 5.74 18.64
N THR A 337 -11.43 6.74 18.20
CA THR A 337 -12.74 6.55 17.54
C THR A 337 -12.57 5.83 16.21
N SER A 338 -11.53 6.17 15.48
CA SER A 338 -11.19 5.52 14.21
C SER A 338 -10.86 4.03 14.38
N ALA A 339 -10.32 3.63 15.53
CA ALA A 339 -9.95 2.25 15.81
C ALA A 339 -11.12 1.24 15.80
N PHE A 340 -12.36 1.70 15.83
CA PHE A 340 -13.55 0.85 15.65
C PHE A 340 -13.94 0.65 14.19
N LEU A 341 -13.29 1.38 13.26
CA LEU A 341 -13.53 1.30 11.82
C LEU A 341 -12.47 0.43 11.15
N ALA A 342 -12.81 -0.16 10.04
CA ALA A 342 -11.88 -0.85 9.16
C ALA A 342 -11.59 0.05 7.94
N ASN A 343 -10.34 0.52 7.81
CA ASN A 343 -9.85 1.34 6.70
C ASN A 343 -8.31 1.20 6.58
N THR A 344 -7.70 1.91 5.67
CA THR A 344 -6.26 1.82 5.39
C THR A 344 -5.38 2.71 6.27
N ASN A 345 -5.97 3.55 7.15
CA ASN A 345 -5.25 4.64 7.83
C ASN A 345 -4.35 4.21 9.01
N GLY A 346 -4.41 2.96 9.46
CA GLY A 346 -3.60 2.48 10.58
C GLY A 346 -3.59 0.97 10.72
N VAL A 347 -2.73 0.47 11.60
CA VAL A 347 -2.55 -0.98 11.78
C VAL A 347 -3.83 -1.63 12.32
N VAL A 348 -4.43 -1.06 13.37
CA VAL A 348 -5.66 -1.61 13.99
C VAL A 348 -6.84 -1.54 13.02
N ASN A 349 -6.95 -0.46 12.27
CA ASN A 349 -7.95 -0.28 11.22
C ASN A 349 -7.77 -1.32 10.10
N GLY A 350 -6.53 -1.52 9.65
CA GLY A 350 -6.18 -2.44 8.59
C GLY A 350 -6.46 -3.91 8.91
N ILE A 351 -6.34 -4.32 10.18
CA ILE A 351 -6.71 -5.68 10.61
C ILE A 351 -8.23 -5.87 10.82
N GLY A 352 -9.05 -4.83 10.62
CA GLY A 352 -10.50 -4.89 10.77
C GLY A 352 -11.05 -4.29 12.07
N GLY A 353 -10.24 -3.49 12.79
CA GLY A 353 -10.64 -2.77 13.98
C GLY A 353 -10.24 -3.41 15.30
N ILE A 354 -10.43 -2.66 16.38
CA ILE A 354 -9.98 -3.00 17.74
C ILE A 354 -10.60 -4.31 18.28
N SER A 355 -11.81 -4.65 17.83
CA SER A 355 -12.49 -5.90 18.24
C SER A 355 -11.74 -7.12 17.73
N ILE A 356 -11.17 -7.07 16.53
CA ILE A 356 -10.38 -8.14 15.92
C ILE A 356 -9.04 -8.29 16.64
N LEU A 357 -8.40 -7.17 16.97
CA LEU A 357 -7.16 -7.17 17.75
C LEU A 357 -7.36 -7.91 19.09
N PHE A 358 -8.38 -7.54 19.88
CA PHE A 358 -8.63 -8.17 21.16
C PHE A 358 -9.06 -9.63 21.04
N ALA A 359 -9.92 -9.98 20.07
CA ALA A 359 -10.31 -11.37 19.82
C ALA A 359 -9.10 -12.25 19.52
N GLY A 360 -8.20 -11.76 18.64
CA GLY A 360 -6.96 -12.46 18.30
C GLY A 360 -6.02 -12.63 19.49
N LEU A 361 -5.77 -11.56 20.25
CA LEU A 361 -4.90 -11.60 21.44
C LEU A 361 -5.42 -12.52 22.54
N ILE A 362 -6.73 -12.57 22.77
CA ILE A 362 -7.35 -13.49 23.74
C ILE A 362 -7.08 -14.95 23.34
N VAL A 363 -7.29 -15.29 22.07
CA VAL A 363 -7.05 -16.67 21.60
C VAL A 363 -5.57 -17.00 21.64
N LEU A 364 -4.69 -16.11 21.25
CA LEU A 364 -3.24 -16.29 21.33
C LEU A 364 -2.81 -16.57 22.78
N TYR A 365 -3.29 -15.77 23.73
CA TYR A 365 -3.05 -15.99 25.15
C TYR A 365 -3.54 -17.35 25.61
N VAL A 366 -4.74 -17.79 25.19
CA VAL A 366 -5.28 -19.12 25.53
C VAL A 366 -4.40 -20.25 24.99
N LEU A 367 -3.97 -20.16 23.72
CA LEU A 367 -3.10 -21.18 23.09
C LEU A 367 -1.74 -21.28 23.82
N VAL A 368 -1.10 -20.16 24.06
CA VAL A 368 0.18 -20.10 24.76
C VAL A 368 0.05 -20.60 26.19
N SER A 369 -0.91 -20.09 26.96
CA SER A 369 -1.12 -20.53 28.35
C SER A 369 -1.43 -22.02 28.46
N ARG A 370 -2.18 -22.57 27.50
CA ARG A 370 -2.48 -24.00 27.45
C ARG A 370 -1.26 -24.84 27.16
N SER A 371 -0.38 -24.37 26.27
CA SER A 371 0.91 -25.03 25.99
C SER A 371 1.74 -25.18 27.27
N PHE A 372 1.82 -24.14 28.10
CA PHE A 372 2.54 -24.21 29.39
C PHE A 372 1.84 -25.09 30.42
N LYS A 373 0.51 -25.15 30.48
CA LYS A 373 -0.22 -26.04 31.37
C LYS A 373 0.05 -27.52 31.08
N PHE A 374 0.15 -27.92 29.82
CA PHE A 374 0.53 -29.27 29.44
C PHE A 374 1.93 -29.67 29.92
N ARG A 375 2.85 -28.72 30.03
CA ARG A 375 4.19 -28.94 30.58
C ARG A 375 4.13 -29.17 32.09
N SER A 376 3.46 -28.31 32.82
CA SER A 376 3.38 -28.32 34.29
C SER A 376 2.83 -29.65 34.87
N VAL A 377 1.88 -30.28 34.19
CA VAL A 377 1.26 -31.54 34.70
C VAL A 377 2.24 -32.71 34.70
N LYS A 378 3.12 -32.82 33.71
CA LYS A 378 4.13 -33.89 33.66
C LYS A 378 5.26 -33.73 34.67
N ASP A 379 5.68 -32.49 34.92
CA ASP A 379 6.77 -32.22 35.88
C ASP A 379 6.33 -32.46 37.34
N VAL A 380 5.05 -32.19 37.70
CA VAL A 380 4.51 -32.51 38.98
C VAL A 380 4.43 -34.04 39.21
N VAL A 381 4.14 -34.82 38.20
CA VAL A 381 4.10 -36.31 38.30
C VAL A 381 5.51 -36.91 38.39
N ARG A 382 6.54 -36.29 37.81
CA ARG A 382 7.95 -36.76 37.89
C ARG A 382 8.62 -36.39 39.22
N THR A 383 8.28 -35.27 39.85
CA THR A 383 8.90 -34.80 41.10
C THR A 383 8.30 -35.47 42.33
N THR A 384 7.08 -36.02 42.24
CA THR A 384 6.39 -36.59 43.41
C THR A 384 6.50 -38.07 43.60
N GLY A 385 7.41 -38.77 42.88
CA GLY A 385 7.58 -40.23 43.06
C GLY A 385 6.22 -40.99 43.00
N LYS A 386 6.14 -42.26 42.77
CA LYS A 386 4.88 -43.01 42.73
C LYS A 386 3.95 -42.64 43.92
N PRO A 387 2.84 -41.91 43.75
CA PRO A 387 2.03 -41.51 44.89
C PRO A 387 1.34 -42.70 45.52
N GLN A 388 1.53 -42.87 46.82
CA GLN A 388 0.68 -43.77 47.63
C GLN A 388 -0.80 -43.39 47.42
N LYS A 389 -1.66 -44.42 47.25
CA LYS A 389 -3.10 -44.27 46.91
C LYS A 389 -3.93 -43.32 47.79
N GLY A 390 -3.41 -42.88 48.95
CA GLY A 390 -4.09 -41.97 49.88
C GLY A 390 -3.91 -40.50 49.60
N ASN A 391 -2.86 -40.05 48.92
CA ASN A 391 -2.53 -38.62 48.74
C ASN A 391 -3.07 -37.96 47.45
N ARG A 392 -3.68 -38.72 46.55
CA ARG A 392 -4.25 -38.17 45.30
C ARG A 392 -5.47 -37.28 45.55
N LEU A 393 -6.30 -37.60 46.51
CA LEU A 393 -7.51 -36.82 46.86
C LEU A 393 -7.19 -35.51 47.56
N SER A 394 -6.13 -35.45 48.39
CA SER A 394 -5.70 -34.24 49.08
C SER A 394 -4.96 -33.24 48.16
N ALA A 395 -4.14 -33.72 47.25
CA ALA A 395 -3.46 -32.88 46.25
C ALA A 395 -4.46 -32.32 45.23
N ALA A 396 -5.41 -33.11 44.74
CA ALA A 396 -6.48 -32.66 43.87
C ALA A 396 -7.40 -31.64 44.57
N LYS A 397 -7.71 -31.83 45.85
CA LYS A 397 -8.50 -30.89 46.65
C LYS A 397 -7.75 -29.60 46.98
N LYS A 398 -6.44 -29.65 47.19
CA LYS A 398 -5.61 -28.45 47.42
C LYS A 398 -5.43 -27.62 46.14
N ILE A 399 -5.34 -28.27 44.98
CA ILE A 399 -5.32 -27.63 43.68
C ILE A 399 -6.69 -26.98 43.37
N ASP A 400 -7.79 -27.61 43.81
CA ASP A 400 -9.15 -27.11 43.59
C ASP A 400 -9.52 -25.93 44.52
N ASN A 401 -8.97 -25.88 45.74
CA ASN A 401 -9.18 -24.76 46.70
C ASN A 401 -8.36 -23.50 46.32
N ASP A 402 -7.16 -23.64 45.79
CA ASP A 402 -6.40 -22.50 45.23
C ASP A 402 -7.00 -21.91 43.94
N ARG A 403 -7.89 -22.65 43.28
CA ARG A 403 -8.59 -22.23 42.07
C ARG A 403 -9.76 -21.26 42.31
N ARG A 404 -10.24 -21.11 43.55
CA ARG A 404 -11.43 -20.28 43.77
C ARG A 404 -11.22 -18.76 43.68
N PHE A 405 -9.97 -18.28 43.57
CA PHE A 405 -9.68 -16.84 43.55
C PHE A 405 -8.81 -16.31 42.38
N LYS A 406 -8.48 -17.15 41.42
CA LYS A 406 -7.86 -16.65 40.15
C LYS A 406 -8.72 -17.09 38.97
N LEU A 407 -9.60 -16.21 38.51
CA LEU A 407 -10.26 -16.30 37.22
C LEU A 407 -9.17 -16.13 36.15
N SER A 408 -8.41 -17.20 35.86
CA SER A 408 -7.53 -17.24 34.73
C SER A 408 -8.39 -17.55 33.51
N LEU A 409 -8.37 -16.68 32.46
CA LEU A 409 -8.97 -16.96 31.16
C LEU A 409 -8.57 -18.34 30.62
N ALA A 410 -7.43 -18.88 31.05
CA ALA A 410 -6.96 -20.23 30.73
C ALA A 410 -7.72 -21.35 31.45
N ASP A 411 -8.49 -21.06 32.51
CA ASP A 411 -9.36 -22.03 33.23
C ASP A 411 -10.77 -22.08 32.67
N LEU A 412 -11.10 -21.22 31.72
CA LEU A 412 -12.27 -21.37 30.86
C LEU A 412 -12.14 -22.72 30.15
N LYS A 413 -12.86 -23.73 30.66
CA LYS A 413 -13.06 -25.00 29.99
C LYS A 413 -13.97 -24.71 28.80
N PHE A 414 -13.39 -24.37 27.65
CA PHE A 414 -14.10 -24.33 26.40
C PHE A 414 -14.52 -25.76 26.06
N GLY A 415 -15.71 -26.15 26.53
CA GLY A 415 -16.28 -27.47 26.25
C GLY A 415 -16.82 -27.49 24.84
N GLY A 416 -16.03 -27.99 23.92
CA GLY A 416 -16.37 -28.26 22.52
C GLY A 416 -15.30 -29.12 21.88
N ASN A 417 -15.63 -29.75 20.78
CA ASN A 417 -14.73 -30.61 19.98
C ASN A 417 -13.63 -29.80 19.29
N ASN A 418 -12.93 -28.93 20.00
CA ASN A 418 -11.84 -28.16 19.42
C ASN A 418 -10.55 -28.99 19.52
N GLU A 419 -10.25 -29.74 18.47
CA GLU A 419 -9.06 -30.61 18.37
C GLU A 419 -7.78 -29.88 18.79
N ILE A 420 -7.68 -28.59 18.44
CA ILE A 420 -6.50 -27.74 18.72
C ILE A 420 -6.22 -27.64 20.22
N LEU A 421 -7.25 -27.49 21.06
CA LEU A 421 -7.06 -27.38 22.52
C LEU A 421 -7.07 -28.75 23.23
N ALA A 422 -7.57 -29.78 22.58
CA ALA A 422 -7.61 -31.13 23.13
C ALA A 422 -6.26 -31.85 22.99
N ASP A 423 -5.55 -31.59 21.87
CA ASP A 423 -4.26 -32.21 21.56
C ASP A 423 -3.11 -31.27 21.90
N LYS A 424 -2.16 -31.76 22.66
CA LYS A 424 -0.97 -31.03 23.09
C LYS A 424 -0.09 -30.65 21.90
N ARG A 425 0.11 -31.59 20.95
CA ARG A 425 0.93 -31.34 19.74
C ARG A 425 0.33 -30.21 18.91
N LEU A 426 -0.98 -30.26 18.66
CA LEU A 426 -1.67 -29.21 17.90
C LEU A 426 -1.69 -27.88 18.63
N THR A 427 -1.92 -27.86 19.96
CA THR A 427 -1.88 -26.62 20.75
C THR A 427 -0.52 -25.93 20.61
N VAL A 428 0.58 -26.67 20.78
CA VAL A 428 1.94 -26.11 20.70
C VAL A 428 2.27 -25.69 19.26
N LEU A 429 1.88 -26.49 18.25
CA LEU A 429 2.08 -26.19 16.83
C LEU A 429 1.45 -24.83 16.47
N TYR A 430 0.16 -24.64 16.77
CA TYR A 430 -0.55 -23.42 16.42
C TYR A 430 -0.18 -22.23 17.33
N ALA A 431 0.10 -22.45 18.60
CA ALA A 431 0.64 -21.39 19.47
C ALA A 431 1.97 -20.86 18.90
N THR A 432 2.88 -21.76 18.52
CA THR A 432 4.17 -21.37 17.92
C THR A 432 3.97 -20.66 16.59
N LEU A 433 3.11 -21.19 15.70
CA LEU A 433 2.81 -20.60 14.41
C LEU A 433 2.33 -19.16 14.56
N PHE A 434 1.28 -18.93 15.36
CA PHE A 434 0.70 -17.58 15.50
C PHE A 434 1.63 -16.61 16.24
N VAL A 435 2.40 -17.06 17.23
CA VAL A 435 3.39 -16.21 17.89
C VAL A 435 4.46 -15.76 16.88
N VAL A 436 5.06 -16.69 16.13
CA VAL A 436 6.09 -16.35 15.14
C VAL A 436 5.50 -15.47 14.04
N TRP A 437 4.33 -15.83 13.53
CA TRP A 437 3.68 -15.07 12.46
C TRP A 437 3.40 -13.62 12.88
N ILE A 438 2.77 -13.40 14.04
CA ILE A 438 2.47 -12.05 14.53
C ILE A 438 3.74 -11.25 14.80
N VAL A 439 4.77 -11.86 15.43
CA VAL A 439 6.02 -11.15 15.73
C VAL A 439 6.73 -10.71 14.45
N ILE A 440 6.87 -11.61 13.49
CA ILE A 440 7.58 -11.30 12.22
C ILE A 440 6.79 -10.26 11.41
N THR A 441 5.45 -10.40 11.31
CA THR A 441 4.63 -9.43 10.58
C THR A 441 4.55 -8.08 11.28
N ALA A 442 4.53 -8.03 12.62
CA ALA A 442 4.60 -6.77 13.38
C ALA A 442 5.93 -6.03 13.15
N LEU A 443 7.04 -6.78 13.09
CA LEU A 443 8.34 -6.21 12.70
C LEU A 443 8.32 -5.70 11.25
N ALA A 444 7.70 -6.40 10.33
CA ALA A 444 7.56 -5.93 8.95
C ALA A 444 6.70 -4.66 8.86
N VAL A 445 5.55 -4.60 9.56
CA VAL A 445 4.67 -3.42 9.62
C VAL A 445 5.40 -2.18 10.14
N SER A 446 6.35 -2.34 11.08
CA SER A 446 7.17 -1.22 11.54
C SER A 446 8.09 -0.62 10.44
N ARG A 447 8.17 -1.24 9.27
CA ARG A 447 9.00 -0.80 8.13
C ARG A 447 8.19 -0.21 6.98
N GLY A 448 6.86 -0.39 6.97
CA GLY A 448 6.00 0.16 5.94
C GLY A 448 4.55 -0.28 6.06
N SER A 449 3.64 0.58 5.62
CA SER A 449 2.18 0.34 5.68
C SER A 449 1.75 -0.83 4.77
N ARG A 450 2.46 -1.10 3.67
CA ARG A 450 2.19 -2.24 2.78
C ARG A 450 2.19 -3.60 3.50
N PHE A 451 2.94 -3.73 4.61
CA PHE A 451 3.00 -4.97 5.39
C PHE A 451 1.79 -5.18 6.31
N ILE A 452 0.85 -4.23 6.40
CA ILE A 452 -0.40 -4.43 7.14
C ILE A 452 -1.17 -5.63 6.59
N THR A 453 -1.15 -5.86 5.28
CA THR A 453 -1.77 -7.02 4.64
C THR A 453 -1.26 -8.35 5.22
N THR A 454 0.00 -8.43 5.63
CA THR A 454 0.59 -9.66 6.18
C THR A 454 0.09 -9.99 7.59
N ILE A 455 -0.13 -8.98 8.43
CA ILE A 455 -0.56 -9.16 9.83
C ILE A 455 -2.06 -9.43 9.96
N VAL A 456 -2.86 -9.10 8.95
CA VAL A 456 -4.29 -9.43 8.89
C VAL A 456 -4.53 -10.93 9.02
N LEU A 457 -3.75 -11.75 8.32
CA LEU A 457 -3.95 -13.20 8.22
C LEU A 457 -3.99 -13.90 9.59
N PRO A 458 -2.97 -13.76 10.45
CA PRO A 458 -2.99 -14.42 11.76
C PRO A 458 -4.11 -13.89 12.67
N PHE A 459 -4.41 -12.58 12.66
CA PHE A 459 -5.48 -12.02 13.48
C PHE A 459 -6.87 -12.47 13.03
N ALA A 460 -7.14 -12.53 11.74
CA ALA A 460 -8.40 -13.03 11.20
C ALA A 460 -8.63 -14.51 11.51
N LEU A 461 -7.59 -15.36 11.35
CA LEU A 461 -7.65 -16.78 11.71
C LEU A 461 -7.90 -16.98 13.22
N LEU A 462 -7.20 -16.25 14.08
CA LEU A 462 -7.41 -16.27 15.53
C LEU A 462 -8.81 -15.80 15.90
N THR A 463 -9.35 -14.78 15.22
CA THR A 463 -10.72 -14.31 15.45
C THR A 463 -11.75 -15.37 15.06
N GLY A 464 -11.54 -16.13 13.99
CA GLY A 464 -12.37 -17.30 13.68
C GLY A 464 -12.38 -18.34 14.80
N ILE A 465 -11.22 -18.61 15.41
CA ILE A 465 -11.13 -19.49 16.59
C ILE A 465 -11.87 -18.86 17.79
N PHE A 466 -11.75 -17.54 18.00
CA PHE A 466 -12.49 -16.83 19.04
C PHE A 466 -14.00 -17.02 18.91
N VAL A 467 -14.55 -16.89 17.69
CA VAL A 467 -15.99 -17.11 17.42
C VAL A 467 -16.41 -18.53 17.78
N SER A 468 -15.58 -19.53 17.52
CA SER A 468 -15.86 -20.89 17.95
C SER A 468 -15.88 -21.01 19.48
N PHE A 469 -14.89 -20.44 20.15
CA PHE A 469 -14.83 -20.45 21.61
C PHE A 469 -16.02 -19.72 22.26
N ALA A 470 -16.37 -18.55 21.73
CA ALA A 470 -17.52 -17.78 22.17
C ALA A 470 -18.83 -18.56 21.95
N SER A 471 -18.97 -19.21 20.79
CA SER A 471 -20.12 -20.06 20.46
C SER A 471 -20.26 -21.22 21.46
N ASP A 472 -19.17 -21.92 21.74
CA ASP A 472 -19.18 -23.05 22.69
C ASP A 472 -19.46 -22.59 24.13
N TYR A 473 -18.91 -21.43 24.53
CA TYR A 473 -19.18 -20.83 25.83
C TYR A 473 -20.66 -20.44 25.98
N VAL A 474 -21.23 -19.73 25.00
CA VAL A 474 -22.64 -19.34 25.00
C VAL A 474 -23.56 -20.57 25.04
N LYS A 475 -23.29 -21.61 24.24
CA LYS A 475 -24.10 -22.83 24.19
C LYS A 475 -24.07 -23.61 25.48
N ASN A 476 -22.91 -23.77 26.10
CA ASN A 476 -22.69 -24.76 27.16
C ASN A 476 -22.55 -24.17 28.55
N ARG A 477 -22.30 -22.86 28.73
CA ARG A 477 -21.96 -22.24 29.98
C ARG A 477 -22.83 -21.04 30.36
N LEU A 478 -23.38 -20.32 29.39
CA LEU A 478 -24.11 -19.10 29.63
C LEU A 478 -25.62 -19.42 29.72
N GLU A 479 -26.15 -19.45 30.96
CA GLU A 479 -27.56 -19.79 31.25
C GLU A 479 -28.38 -18.56 31.65
N ASP A 480 -27.75 -17.52 32.23
CA ASP A 480 -28.42 -16.31 32.69
C ASP A 480 -28.79 -15.39 31.50
N ASP A 481 -30.08 -15.16 31.35
CA ASP A 481 -30.67 -14.34 30.29
C ASP A 481 -30.21 -12.87 30.30
N ARG A 482 -29.85 -12.34 31.48
CA ARG A 482 -29.34 -10.98 31.63
C ARG A 482 -27.99 -10.82 30.90
N TRP A 483 -27.08 -11.78 31.07
CA TRP A 483 -25.79 -11.77 30.38
C TRP A 483 -25.94 -11.98 28.86
N LEU A 484 -26.91 -12.79 28.43
CA LEU A 484 -27.24 -12.93 27.00
C LEU A 484 -27.66 -11.58 26.41
N LEU A 485 -28.52 -10.82 27.13
CA LEU A 485 -28.94 -9.50 26.69
C LEU A 485 -27.81 -8.50 26.69
N VAL A 486 -26.96 -8.46 27.72
CA VAL A 486 -25.78 -7.57 27.77
C VAL A 486 -24.86 -7.81 26.58
N ILE A 487 -24.60 -9.07 26.22
CA ILE A 487 -23.77 -9.40 25.06
C ILE A 487 -24.44 -8.92 23.75
N VAL A 488 -25.76 -9.12 23.59
CA VAL A 488 -26.50 -8.63 22.40
C VAL A 488 -26.41 -7.11 22.29
N CYS A 489 -26.61 -6.38 23.40
CA CYS A 489 -26.53 -4.92 23.41
C CYS A 489 -25.13 -4.44 23.06
N LEU A 490 -24.08 -5.04 23.63
CA LEU A 490 -22.69 -4.68 23.32
C LEU A 490 -22.35 -4.99 21.85
N CYS A 491 -22.72 -6.18 21.38
CA CYS A 491 -22.50 -6.57 19.97
C CYS A 491 -23.29 -5.69 18.99
N GLY A 492 -24.53 -5.35 19.35
CA GLY A 492 -25.36 -4.43 18.56
C GLY A 492 -24.73 -3.04 18.47
N PHE A 493 -24.20 -2.53 19.59
CA PHE A 493 -23.48 -1.25 19.61
C PHE A 493 -22.22 -1.30 18.73
N LEU A 494 -21.37 -2.32 18.91
CA LEU A 494 -20.16 -2.48 18.11
C LEU A 494 -20.42 -2.65 16.60
N ALA A 495 -21.51 -3.31 16.22
CA ALA A 495 -21.92 -3.43 14.83
C ALA A 495 -22.50 -2.13 14.26
N ALA A 496 -23.17 -1.34 15.10
CA ALA A 496 -23.78 -0.09 14.67
C ALA A 496 -22.77 1.02 14.39
N LEU A 497 -21.65 1.07 15.13
CA LEU A 497 -20.65 2.14 15.03
C LEU A 497 -20.10 2.29 13.59
N PRO A 498 -19.60 1.22 12.92
CA PRO A 498 -19.09 1.34 11.56
C PRO A 498 -20.17 1.74 10.55
N LEU A 499 -21.38 1.23 10.72
CA LEU A 499 -22.50 1.55 9.85
C LEU A 499 -23.00 2.98 10.04
N ALA A 500 -22.92 3.50 11.29
CA ALA A 500 -23.24 4.90 11.58
C ALA A 500 -22.23 5.88 10.96
N ALA A 501 -20.99 5.45 10.77
CA ALA A 501 -19.99 6.25 10.06
C ALA A 501 -20.35 6.43 8.56
N ILE A 502 -21.10 5.48 7.98
CA ILE A 502 -21.64 5.58 6.61
C ILE A 502 -22.93 6.43 6.64
N ASN A 503 -23.87 6.02 7.50
CA ASN A 503 -25.17 6.67 7.67
C ASN A 503 -25.71 6.45 9.08
N ASN A 504 -25.91 7.52 9.82
CA ASN A 504 -26.40 7.47 11.21
C ASN A 504 -27.73 6.72 11.35
N ILE A 505 -28.65 6.87 10.40
CA ILE A 505 -29.97 6.22 10.45
C ILE A 505 -29.81 4.70 10.33
N PHE A 506 -28.94 4.24 9.42
CA PHE A 506 -28.69 2.80 9.25
C PHE A 506 -27.97 2.20 10.46
N GLY A 507 -27.03 2.91 11.07
CA GLY A 507 -26.41 2.48 12.31
C GLY A 507 -27.41 2.32 13.46
N ILE A 508 -28.26 3.32 13.69
CA ILE A 508 -29.31 3.26 14.70
C ILE A 508 -30.30 2.14 14.40
N ALA A 509 -30.73 1.98 13.14
CA ALA A 509 -31.64 0.92 12.71
C ALA A 509 -31.06 -0.47 12.98
N LEU A 510 -29.80 -0.71 12.63
CA LEU A 510 -29.14 -2.00 12.89
C LEU A 510 -29.05 -2.28 14.40
N PHE A 511 -28.70 -1.28 15.20
CA PHE A 511 -28.68 -1.40 16.66
C PHE A 511 -30.02 -1.81 17.23
N LEU A 512 -31.11 -1.10 16.84
CA LEU A 512 -32.45 -1.39 17.29
C LEU A 512 -32.93 -2.77 16.84
N VAL A 513 -32.64 -3.18 15.60
CA VAL A 513 -32.98 -4.51 15.07
C VAL A 513 -32.28 -5.61 15.86
N ILE A 514 -30.97 -5.50 16.10
CA ILE A 514 -30.23 -6.50 16.88
C ILE A 514 -30.79 -6.63 18.29
N ILE A 515 -31.09 -5.51 18.95
CA ILE A 515 -31.69 -5.51 20.30
C ILE A 515 -33.10 -6.11 20.25
N ALA A 516 -33.96 -5.69 19.34
CA ALA A 516 -35.34 -6.20 19.25
C ALA A 516 -35.35 -7.72 19.01
N VAL A 517 -34.54 -8.21 18.07
CA VAL A 517 -34.39 -9.65 17.78
C VAL A 517 -33.86 -10.37 19.03
N GLY A 518 -32.86 -9.78 19.71
CA GLY A 518 -32.32 -10.33 20.98
C GLY A 518 -33.36 -10.44 22.08
N VAL A 519 -34.11 -9.37 22.34
CA VAL A 519 -35.17 -9.34 23.35
C VAL A 519 -36.26 -10.36 23.03
N VAL A 520 -36.75 -10.41 21.80
CA VAL A 520 -37.77 -11.39 21.38
C VAL A 520 -37.24 -12.83 21.51
N ALA A 521 -35.99 -13.08 21.14
CA ALA A 521 -35.40 -14.42 21.24
C ALA A 521 -35.17 -14.86 22.69
N ILE A 522 -34.81 -13.92 23.58
CA ILE A 522 -34.49 -14.22 24.99
C ILE A 522 -35.75 -14.35 25.83
N TYR A 523 -36.70 -13.44 25.68
CA TYR A 523 -37.88 -13.33 26.54
C TYR A 523 -39.21 -13.69 25.88
N GLY A 524 -39.31 -13.51 24.55
CA GLY A 524 -40.57 -13.72 23.82
C GLY A 524 -40.81 -15.16 23.36
N ILE A 525 -39.75 -15.95 23.14
CA ILE A 525 -39.86 -17.31 22.58
C ILE A 525 -39.68 -18.36 23.69
N LYS A 526 -40.74 -19.12 23.99
CA LYS A 526 -40.66 -20.24 24.94
C LYS A 526 -39.72 -21.33 24.39
N PRO A 527 -38.79 -21.88 25.21
CA PRO A 527 -37.91 -22.96 24.81
C PRO A 527 -38.72 -24.17 24.31
N ASN A 528 -38.43 -24.64 23.12
CA ASN A 528 -39.02 -25.89 22.62
C ASN A 528 -38.22 -27.06 23.21
N ALA A 529 -38.92 -27.99 23.95
CA ALA A 529 -38.29 -29.12 24.59
C ALA A 529 -37.60 -30.10 23.59
N ALA A 530 -37.90 -30.00 22.29
CA ALA A 530 -37.31 -30.85 21.24
C ALA A 530 -35.94 -30.34 20.77
N THR A 531 -35.54 -29.10 21.06
CA THR A 531 -34.27 -28.54 20.60
C THR A 531 -33.19 -28.61 21.69
N LYS A 532 -32.02 -29.21 21.36
CA LYS A 532 -30.91 -29.36 22.31
C LYS A 532 -30.30 -28.01 22.75
N VAL A 533 -30.44 -26.95 21.95
CA VAL A 533 -29.93 -25.61 22.24
C VAL A 533 -31.03 -24.58 21.95
N PRO A 534 -31.42 -23.73 22.92
CA PRO A 534 -32.44 -22.70 22.74
C PRO A 534 -32.06 -21.68 21.65
N LEU A 535 -33.05 -21.20 20.89
CA LEU A 535 -32.89 -20.23 19.79
C LEU A 535 -32.14 -18.96 20.27
N LYS A 536 -32.40 -18.48 21.50
CA LYS A 536 -31.76 -17.32 22.13
C LYS A 536 -30.22 -17.39 22.07
N LYS A 537 -29.64 -18.58 22.25
CA LYS A 537 -28.18 -18.77 22.21
C LYS A 537 -27.62 -18.62 20.78
N TYR A 538 -28.34 -19.04 19.77
CA TYR A 538 -27.95 -18.83 18.38
C TYR A 538 -28.01 -17.36 17.96
N VAL A 539 -29.00 -16.62 18.47
CA VAL A 539 -29.12 -15.17 18.21
C VAL A 539 -27.94 -14.42 18.82
N VAL A 540 -27.52 -14.75 20.05
CA VAL A 540 -26.33 -14.16 20.68
C VAL A 540 -25.06 -14.46 19.87
N ILE A 541 -24.89 -15.71 19.43
CA ILE A 541 -23.75 -16.12 18.63
C ILE A 541 -23.72 -15.38 17.27
N ALA A 542 -24.88 -15.20 16.64
CA ALA A 542 -25.00 -14.42 15.42
C ALA A 542 -24.64 -12.94 15.66
N ALA A 543 -25.10 -12.35 16.78
CA ALA A 543 -24.75 -10.97 17.14
C ALA A 543 -23.22 -10.79 17.32
N ILE A 544 -22.54 -11.76 17.95
CA ILE A 544 -21.06 -11.73 18.08
C ILE A 544 -20.40 -11.77 16.68
N ALA A 545 -20.84 -12.65 15.80
CA ALA A 545 -20.29 -12.77 14.46
C ALA A 545 -20.52 -11.49 13.64
N ILE A 546 -21.73 -10.92 13.71
CA ILE A 546 -22.07 -9.66 13.04
C ILE A 546 -21.18 -8.52 13.55
N ALA A 547 -21.04 -8.36 14.88
CA ALA A 547 -20.20 -7.32 15.47
C ALA A 547 -18.73 -7.36 15.01
N LEU A 548 -18.19 -8.56 14.78
CA LEU A 548 -16.82 -8.74 14.34
C LEU A 548 -16.63 -8.48 12.83
N VAL A 549 -17.65 -8.77 12.02
CA VAL A 549 -17.52 -8.67 10.55
C VAL A 549 -17.94 -7.29 10.03
N THR A 550 -18.90 -6.62 10.69
CA THR A 550 -19.47 -5.35 10.20
C THR A 550 -18.43 -4.26 9.93
N PRO A 551 -17.39 -4.02 10.77
CA PRO A 551 -16.39 -3.01 10.44
C PRO A 551 -15.74 -3.24 9.08
N THR A 552 -15.35 -4.48 8.81
CA THR A 552 -14.65 -4.84 7.56
C THR A 552 -15.57 -4.82 6.34
N VAL A 553 -16.83 -5.23 6.51
CA VAL A 553 -17.84 -5.12 5.43
C VAL A 553 -18.16 -3.66 5.12
N CYS A 554 -18.32 -2.82 6.14
CA CYS A 554 -18.53 -1.38 5.96
C CYS A 554 -17.32 -0.71 5.31
N GLY A 555 -16.10 -1.08 5.70
CA GLY A 555 -14.87 -0.58 5.08
C GLY A 555 -14.76 -0.97 3.62
N ALA A 556 -15.04 -2.22 3.27
CA ALA A 556 -15.06 -2.69 1.89
C ALA A 556 -16.12 -1.97 1.05
N TYR A 557 -17.34 -1.81 1.58
CA TYR A 557 -18.40 -1.05 0.93
C TYR A 557 -17.98 0.40 0.65
N LEU A 558 -17.46 1.11 1.67
CA LEU A 558 -16.99 2.48 1.51
C LEU A 558 -15.87 2.58 0.46
N THR A 559 -14.93 1.64 0.45
CA THR A 559 -13.88 1.62 -0.57
C THR A 559 -14.46 1.51 -1.97
N SER A 560 -15.44 0.61 -2.20
CA SER A 560 -16.08 0.49 -3.51
C SER A 560 -16.86 1.73 -3.94
N GLU A 561 -17.47 2.43 -2.98
CA GLU A 561 -18.25 3.65 -3.25
C GLU A 561 -17.38 4.89 -3.47
N THR A 562 -16.09 4.86 -3.11
CA THR A 562 -15.21 6.03 -3.16
C THR A 562 -14.09 5.91 -4.19
N VAL A 563 -14.10 4.89 -5.01
CA VAL A 563 -13.09 4.69 -6.07
C VAL A 563 -13.18 5.80 -7.11
N VAL A 564 -12.03 6.39 -7.42
CA VAL A 564 -11.83 7.31 -8.54
C VAL A 564 -10.66 6.78 -9.36
N PRO A 565 -10.75 6.75 -10.69
CA PRO A 565 -9.62 6.42 -11.54
C PRO A 565 -8.41 7.33 -11.32
N GLY A 566 -7.21 6.80 -11.53
CA GLY A 566 -5.97 7.53 -11.36
C GLY A 566 -5.67 8.54 -12.48
N THR A 567 -6.46 8.52 -13.56
CA THR A 567 -6.33 9.43 -14.70
C THR A 567 -7.70 9.83 -15.24
N SER A 568 -7.74 10.82 -16.12
CA SER A 568 -8.95 11.36 -16.77
C SER A 568 -8.73 11.52 -18.27
N ASP A 569 -9.81 11.82 -19.00
CA ASP A 569 -9.77 12.16 -20.42
C ASP A 569 -8.75 13.25 -20.74
N SER A 570 -8.63 14.26 -19.89
CA SER A 570 -7.68 15.38 -20.11
C SER A 570 -6.24 14.87 -20.21
N MET A 571 -5.83 14.02 -19.29
CA MET A 571 -4.47 13.45 -19.30
C MET A 571 -4.30 12.46 -20.47
N TRP A 572 -5.31 11.61 -20.69
CA TRP A 572 -5.29 10.62 -21.76
C TRP A 572 -5.20 11.29 -23.14
N ASN A 573 -6.05 12.30 -23.40
CA ASN A 573 -6.08 13.04 -24.67
C ASN A 573 -4.78 13.83 -24.91
N ALA A 574 -4.20 14.41 -23.86
CA ALA A 574 -2.88 15.05 -23.96
C ALA A 574 -1.80 14.05 -24.42
N MET A 575 -1.83 12.82 -23.91
CA MET A 575 -0.88 11.77 -24.35
C MET A 575 -1.17 11.28 -25.78
N GLN A 576 -2.44 11.13 -26.16
CA GLN A 576 -2.81 10.80 -27.52
C GLN A 576 -2.35 11.88 -28.50
N TRP A 577 -2.47 13.17 -28.12
CA TRP A 577 -1.94 14.26 -28.94
C TRP A 577 -0.42 14.12 -29.14
N ILE A 578 0.35 13.75 -28.13
CA ILE A 578 1.79 13.48 -28.26
C ILE A 578 2.04 12.30 -29.23
N ASN A 579 1.28 11.22 -29.08
CA ASN A 579 1.41 10.05 -29.95
C ASN A 579 1.23 10.41 -31.42
N GLU A 580 0.18 11.19 -31.72
CA GLU A 580 -0.21 11.52 -33.09
C GLU A 580 0.68 12.59 -33.74
N THR A 581 1.23 13.53 -32.96
CA THR A 581 1.88 14.74 -33.51
C THR A 581 3.40 14.74 -33.33
N GLN A 582 3.94 14.03 -32.37
CA GLN A 582 5.36 14.08 -32.07
C GLN A 582 6.14 12.90 -32.65
N SER A 583 7.40 13.14 -32.98
CA SER A 583 8.29 12.11 -33.56
C SER A 583 8.51 10.94 -32.57
N ASN A 584 8.89 9.78 -33.12
CA ASN A 584 9.15 8.59 -32.29
C ASN A 584 10.37 8.74 -31.37
N ASP A 585 11.30 9.64 -31.67
CA ASP A 585 12.46 9.89 -30.78
C ASP A 585 12.13 10.87 -29.66
N THR A 586 10.90 11.43 -29.60
CA THR A 586 10.50 12.35 -28.52
C THR A 586 10.48 11.64 -27.18
N VAL A 587 11.07 12.29 -26.17
CA VAL A 587 11.04 11.84 -24.79
C VAL A 587 10.02 12.66 -24.00
N ILE A 588 9.20 12.00 -23.21
CA ILE A 588 8.29 12.65 -22.30
C ILE A 588 8.95 12.75 -20.93
N THR A 589 9.05 13.97 -20.43
CA THR A 589 9.61 14.23 -19.11
C THR A 589 8.56 14.84 -18.18
N SER A 590 8.46 14.33 -16.97
CA SER A 590 7.61 14.79 -15.88
C SER A 590 8.07 14.16 -14.57
N TRP A 591 7.35 14.36 -13.47
CA TRP A 591 7.54 13.56 -12.28
C TRP A 591 7.07 12.12 -12.53
N TRP A 592 7.74 11.13 -11.95
CA TRP A 592 7.66 9.71 -12.29
C TRP A 592 6.28 9.03 -12.16
N ASP A 593 5.37 9.61 -11.39
CA ASP A 593 4.09 8.98 -11.04
C ASP A 593 3.26 8.53 -12.25
N PHE A 594 3.24 9.33 -13.33
CA PHE A 594 2.49 9.01 -14.54
C PHE A 594 3.32 8.32 -15.64
N GLY A 595 4.58 7.98 -15.37
CA GLY A 595 5.47 7.42 -16.39
C GLY A 595 4.85 6.26 -17.16
N TYR A 596 4.30 5.27 -16.45
CA TYR A 596 3.65 4.11 -17.05
C TYR A 596 2.42 4.44 -17.91
N LEU A 597 1.65 5.46 -17.53
CA LEU A 597 0.56 5.94 -18.36
C LEU A 597 1.08 6.59 -19.64
N PHE A 598 2.15 7.37 -19.55
CA PHE A 598 2.77 8.02 -20.71
C PHE A 598 3.31 7.00 -21.70
N GLU A 599 3.97 5.94 -21.23
CA GLU A 599 4.49 4.86 -22.05
C GLU A 599 3.41 4.20 -22.90
N ILE A 600 2.26 3.88 -22.32
CA ILE A 600 1.17 3.20 -23.03
C ILE A 600 0.29 4.15 -23.84
N ALA A 601 -0.01 5.36 -23.32
CA ALA A 601 -0.94 6.27 -23.96
C ALA A 601 -0.29 7.12 -25.06
N ALA A 602 0.96 7.54 -24.87
CA ALA A 602 1.68 8.32 -25.85
C ALA A 602 2.58 7.47 -26.77
N ASP A 603 2.83 6.22 -26.43
CA ASP A 603 3.76 5.33 -27.16
C ASP A 603 5.13 6.00 -27.37
N LYS A 604 5.67 6.59 -26.32
CA LYS A 604 6.95 7.30 -26.31
C LYS A 604 7.79 6.93 -25.09
N GLN A 605 9.10 7.11 -25.25
CA GLN A 605 10.02 6.91 -24.13
C GLN A 605 9.84 7.99 -23.07
N VAL A 606 9.92 7.59 -21.78
CA VAL A 606 9.87 8.51 -20.64
C VAL A 606 11.22 8.64 -19.97
N THR A 607 11.47 9.77 -19.29
CA THR A 607 12.70 10.00 -18.52
C THR A 607 12.81 9.00 -17.38
N PHE A 608 11.75 8.75 -16.66
CA PHE A 608 11.64 7.70 -15.64
C PHE A 608 10.17 7.45 -15.23
N ASP A 609 9.94 6.34 -14.53
CA ASP A 609 8.64 5.80 -14.15
C ASP A 609 8.71 5.16 -12.74
N GLY A 610 7.61 4.58 -12.26
CA GLY A 610 7.51 3.95 -10.94
C GLY A 610 8.48 2.80 -10.67
N GLY A 611 9.00 2.11 -11.69
CA GLY A 611 9.93 1.00 -11.55
C GLY A 611 11.36 1.31 -12.00
N SER A 612 11.60 2.48 -12.62
CA SER A 612 12.92 2.92 -13.05
C SER A 612 13.44 4.15 -12.30
N GLN A 613 12.74 4.58 -11.27
CA GLN A 613 13.12 5.73 -10.45
C GLN A 613 14.43 5.50 -9.69
N THR A 614 15.33 6.49 -9.77
CA THR A 614 16.58 6.54 -9.02
C THR A 614 16.69 7.85 -8.25
N GLY A 615 17.49 7.86 -7.17
CA GLY A 615 17.75 9.09 -6.40
C GLY A 615 18.38 10.20 -7.22
N SER A 616 19.24 9.87 -8.17
CA SER A 616 19.87 10.82 -9.08
C SER A 616 18.86 11.44 -10.04
N ARG A 617 18.02 10.64 -10.72
CA ARG A 617 16.98 11.17 -11.60
C ARG A 617 15.94 12.00 -10.87
N ALA A 618 15.48 11.53 -9.71
CA ALA A 618 14.56 12.27 -8.87
C ALA A 618 15.15 13.63 -8.43
N PHE A 619 16.46 13.67 -8.09
CA PHE A 619 17.15 14.92 -7.80
C PHE A 619 17.15 15.85 -9.02
N TRP A 620 17.59 15.38 -10.18
CA TRP A 620 17.71 16.23 -11.37
C TRP A 620 16.35 16.76 -11.83
N LEU A 621 15.30 15.95 -11.84
CA LEU A 621 13.97 16.42 -12.21
C LEU A 621 13.38 17.36 -11.15
N GLY A 622 13.57 17.05 -9.87
CA GLY A 622 13.21 17.97 -8.79
C GLY A 622 13.92 19.31 -8.91
N GLN A 623 15.23 19.31 -9.22
CA GLN A 623 16.02 20.52 -9.45
C GLN A 623 15.51 21.30 -10.67
N ALA A 624 15.18 20.60 -11.78
CA ALA A 624 14.64 21.25 -12.98
C ALA A 624 13.30 21.95 -12.72
N MET A 625 12.44 21.39 -11.89
CA MET A 625 11.14 21.97 -11.54
C MET A 625 11.24 23.09 -10.49
N THR A 626 12.20 22.98 -9.56
CA THR A 626 12.35 23.92 -8.44
C THR A 626 13.12 25.17 -8.83
N THR A 627 14.08 25.07 -9.78
CA THR A 627 14.94 26.19 -10.17
C THR A 627 14.13 27.34 -10.80
N ASP A 628 14.59 28.57 -10.57
CA ASP A 628 14.13 29.79 -11.26
C ASP A 628 14.89 30.06 -12.58
N ASN A 629 15.95 29.28 -12.82
CA ASN A 629 16.78 29.36 -14.02
C ASN A 629 16.28 28.39 -15.10
N LEU A 630 15.57 28.90 -16.09
CA LEU A 630 14.95 28.13 -17.17
C LEU A 630 16.00 27.43 -18.07
N GLU A 631 17.16 28.08 -18.28
CA GLU A 631 18.27 27.50 -19.05
C GLU A 631 18.88 26.29 -18.32
N LEU A 632 18.97 26.35 -16.99
CA LEU A 632 19.38 25.20 -16.17
C LEU A 632 18.37 24.05 -16.30
N SER A 633 17.08 24.35 -16.19
CA SER A 633 16.02 23.36 -16.35
C SER A 633 16.10 22.67 -17.71
N ALA A 634 16.17 23.45 -18.79
CA ALA A 634 16.32 22.91 -20.14
C ALA A 634 17.63 22.12 -20.32
N GLY A 635 18.74 22.59 -19.73
CA GLY A 635 20.02 21.90 -19.71
C GLY A 635 19.96 20.54 -19.02
N ILE A 636 19.19 20.43 -17.93
CA ILE A 636 18.94 19.16 -17.22
C ILE A 636 18.19 18.19 -18.15
N PHE A 637 17.09 18.62 -18.78
CA PHE A 637 16.33 17.77 -19.69
C PHE A 637 17.16 17.34 -20.91
N ARG A 638 17.92 18.27 -21.52
CA ARG A 638 18.86 17.94 -22.61
C ARG A 638 19.82 16.83 -22.22
N MET A 639 20.41 16.91 -21.03
CA MET A 639 21.34 15.91 -20.50
C MET A 639 20.64 14.57 -20.25
N LEU A 640 19.59 14.58 -19.40
CA LEU A 640 18.94 13.34 -18.97
C LEU A 640 18.30 12.58 -20.15
N ASP A 641 17.57 13.27 -21.02
CA ASP A 641 16.76 12.65 -22.05
C ASP A 641 17.55 12.23 -23.28
N THR A 642 18.78 12.77 -23.44
CA THR A 642 19.65 12.38 -24.55
C THR A 642 20.78 11.44 -24.14
N THR A 643 21.39 11.67 -22.98
CA THR A 643 22.59 10.93 -22.53
C THR A 643 22.44 10.24 -21.19
N GLY A 644 21.30 10.41 -20.50
CA GLY A 644 21.05 9.82 -19.19
C GLY A 644 21.95 10.42 -18.10
N GLU A 645 22.43 9.58 -17.20
CA GLU A 645 23.24 9.99 -16.06
C GLU A 645 24.75 9.96 -16.33
N ARG A 646 25.18 9.75 -17.59
CA ARG A 646 26.59 9.59 -18.00
C ARG A 646 27.45 10.80 -17.63
N ALA A 647 26.89 12.02 -17.67
CA ALA A 647 27.61 13.22 -17.25
C ALA A 647 27.94 13.22 -15.74
N THR A 648 26.96 12.80 -14.93
CA THR A 648 27.13 12.66 -13.49
C THR A 648 28.18 11.59 -13.17
N GLU A 649 28.08 10.42 -13.82
CA GLU A 649 29.03 9.31 -13.66
C GLU A 649 30.45 9.70 -14.06
N ALA A 650 30.58 10.38 -15.19
CA ALA A 650 31.88 10.85 -15.70
C ALA A 650 32.54 11.80 -14.68
N LEU A 651 31.79 12.76 -14.14
CA LEU A 651 32.32 13.69 -13.15
C LEU A 651 32.58 13.03 -11.80
N VAL A 652 31.74 12.10 -11.34
CA VAL A 652 32.00 11.34 -10.12
C VAL A 652 33.30 10.52 -10.23
N ASN A 653 33.54 9.91 -11.39
CA ASN A 653 34.78 9.19 -11.65
C ASN A 653 36.03 10.11 -11.63
N ILE A 654 35.87 11.40 -12.02
CA ILE A 654 36.95 12.38 -12.02
C ILE A 654 37.16 13.00 -10.63
N THR A 655 36.05 13.35 -9.95
CA THR A 655 36.10 14.12 -8.69
C THR A 655 36.15 13.23 -7.45
N GLY A 656 35.66 12.00 -7.53
CA GLY A 656 35.46 11.09 -6.39
C GLY A 656 34.31 11.50 -5.46
N ASP A 657 33.49 12.50 -5.83
CA ASP A 657 32.47 13.10 -4.96
C ASP A 657 31.22 13.47 -5.75
N SER A 658 30.06 12.92 -5.36
CA SER A 658 28.77 13.17 -6.02
C SER A 658 28.28 14.61 -5.86
N GLY A 659 28.43 15.21 -4.69
CA GLY A 659 28.00 16.59 -4.40
C GLY A 659 28.78 17.59 -5.22
N LYS A 660 30.12 17.44 -5.25
CA LYS A 660 30.98 18.25 -6.09
C LYS A 660 30.66 18.11 -7.57
N SER A 661 30.40 16.90 -8.03
CA SER A 661 30.04 16.62 -9.43
C SER A 661 28.73 17.30 -9.82
N VAL A 662 27.70 17.20 -8.96
CA VAL A 662 26.41 17.88 -9.16
C VAL A 662 26.58 19.40 -9.20
N HIS A 663 27.37 19.97 -8.27
CA HIS A 663 27.64 21.40 -8.26
C HIS A 663 28.29 21.90 -9.56
N ILE A 664 29.25 21.12 -10.10
CA ILE A 664 29.85 21.42 -11.40
C ILE A 664 28.81 21.37 -12.51
N LEU A 665 27.95 20.36 -12.54
CA LEU A 665 26.91 20.24 -13.56
C LEU A 665 25.91 21.39 -13.50
N ILE A 666 25.44 21.80 -12.31
CA ILE A 666 24.54 22.94 -12.14
C ILE A 666 25.17 24.23 -12.71
N ASP A 667 26.47 24.41 -12.56
CA ASP A 667 27.18 25.59 -13.09
C ASP A 667 27.34 25.56 -14.62
N ILE A 668 27.47 24.41 -15.27
CA ILE A 668 27.76 24.31 -16.70
C ILE A 668 26.52 24.05 -17.55
N LEU A 669 25.47 23.41 -17.04
CA LEU A 669 24.27 23.04 -17.82
C LEU A 669 23.55 24.24 -18.46
N PRO A 670 23.45 25.44 -17.81
CA PRO A 670 22.78 26.59 -18.41
C PRO A 670 23.68 27.35 -19.44
N LYS A 671 24.94 26.96 -19.59
CA LYS A 671 25.90 27.65 -20.46
C LYS A 671 25.89 27.12 -21.90
N SER A 672 26.59 27.86 -22.80
CA SER A 672 26.88 27.29 -24.09
C SER A 672 27.90 26.16 -23.99
N SER A 673 27.95 25.26 -24.97
CA SER A 673 28.92 24.15 -25.01
C SER A 673 30.37 24.63 -24.83
N SER A 674 30.75 25.75 -25.53
CA SER A 674 32.07 26.37 -25.45
C SER A 674 32.37 26.96 -24.08
N ASP A 675 31.39 27.66 -23.47
CA ASP A 675 31.55 28.27 -22.14
C ASP A 675 31.57 27.21 -21.05
N ALA A 676 30.76 26.12 -21.20
CA ALA A 676 30.81 24.98 -20.30
C ALA A 676 32.19 24.33 -20.31
N GLN A 677 32.77 24.06 -21.50
CA GLN A 677 34.12 23.50 -21.62
C GLN A 677 35.17 24.40 -21.00
N LYS A 678 35.10 25.71 -21.28
CA LYS A 678 36.01 26.70 -20.67
C LYS A 678 35.85 26.73 -19.15
N THR A 679 34.62 26.71 -18.64
CA THR A 679 34.38 26.71 -17.16
C THR A 679 34.98 25.46 -16.52
N LEU A 680 34.85 24.28 -17.16
CA LEU A 680 35.43 23.04 -16.63
C LEU A 680 36.97 23.11 -16.53
N VAL A 681 37.62 23.71 -17.54
CA VAL A 681 39.07 23.87 -17.52
C VAL A 681 39.52 24.97 -16.55
N ASP A 682 38.98 26.16 -16.66
CA ASP A 682 39.48 27.36 -15.97
C ASP A 682 39.08 27.39 -14.48
N LYS A 683 37.85 26.97 -14.17
CA LYS A 683 37.32 27.05 -12.80
C LYS A 683 37.52 25.73 -12.02
N TYR A 684 37.30 24.60 -12.71
CA TYR A 684 37.34 23.30 -12.04
C TYR A 684 38.61 22.49 -12.28
N ASN A 685 39.57 23.05 -13.05
CA ASN A 685 40.87 22.46 -13.31
C ASN A 685 40.85 21.08 -14.02
N LEU A 686 39.81 20.79 -14.80
CA LEU A 686 39.84 19.63 -15.64
C LEU A 686 40.80 19.83 -16.82
N ASN A 687 41.46 18.77 -17.27
CA ASN A 687 42.20 18.88 -18.53
C ASN A 687 41.25 18.96 -19.72
N SER A 688 41.71 19.46 -20.86
CA SER A 688 40.87 19.70 -22.06
C SER A 688 40.14 18.43 -22.52
N GLN A 689 40.74 17.25 -22.37
CA GLN A 689 40.16 16.00 -22.79
C GLN A 689 39.01 15.59 -21.84
N GLN A 690 39.21 15.73 -20.54
CA GLN A 690 38.16 15.49 -19.52
C GLN A 690 37.00 16.45 -19.70
N ALA A 691 37.29 17.75 -19.94
CA ALA A 691 36.27 18.75 -20.15
C ALA A 691 35.43 18.43 -21.41
N ALA A 692 36.06 18.11 -22.51
CA ALA A 692 35.39 17.72 -23.75
C ALA A 692 34.52 16.44 -23.54
N TYR A 693 35.04 15.47 -22.78
CA TYR A 693 34.31 14.25 -22.46
C TYR A 693 33.02 14.51 -21.68
N VAL A 694 33.07 15.36 -20.65
CA VAL A 694 31.89 15.76 -19.88
C VAL A 694 30.90 16.57 -20.72
N VAL A 695 31.40 17.52 -21.54
CA VAL A 695 30.57 18.38 -22.41
C VAL A 695 29.84 17.55 -23.45
N ASN A 696 30.40 16.48 -23.96
CA ASN A 696 29.71 15.58 -24.87
C ASN A 696 28.45 14.96 -24.29
N PHE A 697 28.37 14.78 -22.98
CA PHE A 697 27.17 14.29 -22.30
C PHE A 697 26.22 15.40 -21.83
N THR A 698 26.72 16.58 -21.50
CA THR A 698 25.89 17.70 -21.06
C THR A 698 25.32 18.52 -22.22
N HIS A 699 26.07 18.56 -23.35
CA HIS A 699 25.74 19.33 -24.54
C HIS A 699 25.92 18.48 -25.81
N PRO A 700 25.10 17.40 -25.96
CA PRO A 700 25.16 16.58 -27.18
C PRO A 700 24.84 17.43 -28.42
N GLU A 701 25.49 17.14 -29.54
CA GLU A 701 25.28 17.87 -30.81
C GLU A 701 23.84 17.77 -31.32
N ASN A 702 23.20 16.63 -31.13
CA ASN A 702 21.83 16.33 -31.53
C ASN A 702 21.00 15.91 -30.33
N PRO A 703 20.51 16.86 -29.52
CA PRO A 703 19.64 16.53 -28.40
C PRO A 703 18.30 15.98 -28.91
N ARG A 704 17.76 14.99 -28.22
CA ARG A 704 16.44 14.43 -28.51
C ARG A 704 15.35 15.47 -28.26
N PRO A 705 14.26 15.48 -29.06
CA PRO A 705 13.10 16.30 -28.76
C PRO A 705 12.52 15.89 -27.39
N VAL A 706 12.14 16.88 -26.57
CA VAL A 706 11.60 16.66 -25.22
C VAL A 706 10.29 17.41 -25.08
N ILE A 707 9.27 16.72 -24.58
CA ILE A 707 8.01 17.31 -24.11
C ILE A 707 7.96 17.22 -22.59
N PHE A 708 7.94 18.38 -21.93
CA PHE A 708 7.67 18.45 -20.51
C PHE A 708 6.16 18.49 -20.26
N VAL A 709 5.67 17.57 -19.40
CA VAL A 709 4.26 17.52 -18.98
C VAL A 709 4.14 18.15 -17.61
N ALA A 710 3.42 19.27 -17.52
CA ALA A 710 3.03 19.91 -16.27
C ALA A 710 1.55 19.62 -16.00
N SER A 711 1.23 19.07 -14.84
CA SER A 711 -0.13 18.68 -14.49
C SER A 711 -0.53 19.10 -13.08
N SER A 712 -1.84 19.21 -12.85
CA SER A 712 -2.40 19.74 -11.60
C SER A 712 -2.08 18.90 -10.35
N ASP A 713 -1.91 17.58 -10.51
CA ASP A 713 -1.51 16.68 -9.42
C ASP A 713 -0.10 16.97 -8.89
N MET A 714 0.78 17.53 -9.71
CA MET A 714 2.13 17.92 -9.31
C MET A 714 2.14 19.02 -8.23
N LEU A 715 1.08 19.82 -8.13
CA LEU A 715 0.92 20.79 -7.03
C LEU A 715 0.89 20.07 -5.67
N GLN A 716 0.13 18.98 -5.56
CA GLN A 716 0.03 18.20 -4.32
C GLN A 716 1.29 17.38 -4.02
N LYS A 717 2.08 17.07 -5.05
CA LYS A 717 3.33 16.30 -4.96
C LYS A 717 4.56 17.18 -4.74
N ALA A 718 4.39 18.49 -4.67
CA ALA A 718 5.49 19.48 -4.58
C ALA A 718 6.43 19.19 -3.40
N GLY A 719 5.88 18.80 -2.25
CA GLY A 719 6.70 18.43 -1.10
C GLY A 719 7.73 17.33 -1.39
N TRP A 720 7.43 16.43 -2.34
CA TRP A 720 8.36 15.37 -2.73
C TRP A 720 9.36 15.84 -3.79
N TRP A 721 8.90 16.36 -4.93
CA TRP A 721 9.86 16.74 -5.96
C TRP A 721 10.75 17.92 -5.54
N THR A 722 10.30 18.83 -4.66
CA THR A 722 11.15 19.84 -4.04
C THR A 722 12.13 19.24 -3.04
N TYR A 723 11.71 18.22 -2.24
CA TYR A 723 12.62 17.50 -1.36
C TYR A 723 13.83 16.95 -2.11
N PHE A 724 13.61 16.35 -3.27
CA PHE A 724 14.70 15.85 -4.09
C PHE A 724 15.49 16.99 -4.73
N GLY A 725 14.84 17.99 -5.31
CA GLY A 725 15.47 19.12 -6.01
C GLY A 725 16.27 20.06 -5.09
N ALA A 726 15.85 20.23 -3.84
CA ALA A 726 16.53 21.06 -2.85
C ALA A 726 17.54 20.28 -1.98
N TRP A 727 17.93 19.07 -2.41
CA TRP A 727 18.86 18.23 -1.65
C TRP A 727 20.24 18.87 -1.43
N ASN A 728 20.65 18.97 -0.18
CA ASN A 728 21.96 19.43 0.20
C ASN A 728 22.92 18.23 0.40
N PHE A 729 23.92 18.12 -0.46
CA PHE A 729 24.88 17.01 -0.46
C PHE A 729 25.85 17.03 0.72
N GLU A 730 26.13 18.21 1.29
CA GLU A 730 27.03 18.35 2.44
C GLU A 730 26.37 17.84 3.72
N ASN A 731 25.15 18.28 3.99
CA ASN A 731 24.41 17.94 5.20
C ASN A 731 23.55 16.69 5.04
N GLN A 732 23.43 16.15 3.84
CA GLN A 732 22.56 15.01 3.49
C GLN A 732 21.11 15.21 3.99
N SER A 733 20.57 16.40 3.75
CA SER A 733 19.26 16.84 4.19
C SER A 733 18.58 17.68 3.11
N SER A 734 17.30 17.86 3.22
CA SER A 734 16.52 18.68 2.33
C SER A 734 15.42 19.44 3.04
N VAL A 735 14.83 20.39 2.33
CA VAL A 735 13.66 21.18 2.74
C VAL A 735 12.54 20.89 1.76
N ASN A 736 11.31 20.78 2.26
CA ASN A 736 10.13 20.58 1.44
C ASN A 736 9.47 21.94 1.21
N TYR A 737 9.25 22.28 -0.06
CA TYR A 737 8.43 23.42 -0.45
C TYR A 737 7.10 22.91 -0.97
N ASN A 738 6.01 23.60 -0.69
CA ASN A 738 4.66 23.12 -0.96
C ASN A 738 3.79 24.18 -1.64
N TYR A 739 2.81 23.68 -2.41
CA TYR A 739 1.63 24.41 -2.79
C TYR A 739 0.45 23.91 -1.95
N TYR A 740 -0.33 24.82 -1.41
CA TYR A 740 -1.56 24.49 -0.69
C TYR A 740 -2.73 24.98 -1.54
N VAL A 741 -3.50 24.04 -2.03
CA VAL A 741 -4.65 24.30 -2.91
C VAL A 741 -5.93 24.05 -2.12
N PRO A 742 -6.87 25.00 -2.07
CA PRO A 742 -8.13 24.80 -1.37
C PRO A 742 -9.03 23.80 -2.10
N THR A 743 -9.91 23.18 -1.33
CA THR A 743 -10.92 22.23 -1.85
C THR A 743 -12.11 22.93 -2.53
N SER A 744 -12.22 24.26 -2.43
CA SER A 744 -13.34 25.02 -3.01
C SER A 744 -12.89 26.39 -3.50
N GLN A 745 -13.51 26.84 -4.58
CA GLN A 745 -13.36 28.21 -5.06
C GLN A 745 -14.10 29.19 -4.13
N VAL A 746 -13.58 30.41 -3.98
CA VAL A 746 -14.21 31.45 -3.19
C VAL A 746 -14.54 32.65 -4.02
N THR A 747 -15.75 33.16 -3.82
CA THR A 747 -16.20 34.41 -4.37
C THR A 747 -15.89 35.55 -3.39
N VAL A 748 -15.01 36.47 -3.76
CA VAL A 748 -14.66 37.64 -2.96
C VAL A 748 -15.09 38.88 -3.73
N LYS A 749 -16.18 39.55 -3.29
CA LYS A 749 -16.64 40.79 -3.89
C LYS A 749 -15.86 41.97 -3.31
N PRO A 750 -15.72 43.10 -4.06
CA PRO A 750 -15.12 44.31 -3.54
C PRO A 750 -15.78 44.77 -2.23
N GLY A 751 -14.98 45.10 -1.20
CA GLY A 751 -15.45 45.49 0.13
C GLY A 751 -15.85 44.32 1.04
N GLN A 752 -15.63 43.09 0.64
CA GLN A 752 -15.92 41.88 1.47
C GLN A 752 -14.64 41.15 1.88
N THR A 753 -14.75 40.45 3.00
CA THR A 753 -13.72 39.53 3.49
C THR A 753 -14.11 38.12 3.06
N GLY A 754 -13.22 37.42 2.35
CA GLY A 754 -13.35 36.02 2.00
C GLY A 754 -12.47 35.16 2.89
N ASN A 755 -13.03 34.14 3.51
CA ASN A 755 -12.27 33.14 4.27
C ASN A 755 -12.14 31.83 3.45
N LEU A 756 -10.92 31.36 3.29
CA LEU A 756 -10.57 30.16 2.58
C LEU A 756 -9.97 29.15 3.52
N SER A 757 -10.49 27.94 3.49
CA SER A 757 -9.93 26.82 4.22
C SER A 757 -9.10 25.96 3.26
N ILE A 758 -7.85 25.75 3.59
CA ILE A 758 -6.91 24.89 2.87
C ILE A 758 -6.56 23.75 3.82
N LEU A 759 -6.93 22.52 3.46
CA LEU A 759 -6.60 21.35 4.26
C LEU A 759 -5.16 20.90 3.94
N ASP A 760 -4.30 20.90 4.97
CA ASP A 760 -2.99 20.26 4.89
C ASP A 760 -3.14 18.74 5.15
N SER A 761 -2.29 17.93 4.50
CA SER A 761 -2.19 16.49 4.70
C SER A 761 -1.86 16.07 6.14
N GLY A 762 -1.39 17.01 6.99
CA GLY A 762 -1.11 16.83 8.40
C GLY A 762 -2.29 17.05 9.34
N GLY A 763 -3.49 17.35 8.84
CA GLY A 763 -4.69 17.62 9.66
C GLY A 763 -4.74 19.05 10.20
N MET A 764 -3.96 19.97 9.63
CA MET A 764 -4.06 21.41 9.85
C MET A 764 -5.04 22.03 8.85
N ASP A 765 -5.92 22.87 9.33
CA ASP A 765 -6.77 23.73 8.51
C ASP A 765 -6.06 25.08 8.35
N ILE A 766 -5.53 25.35 7.18
CA ILE A 766 -4.89 26.64 6.87
C ILE A 766 -5.97 27.55 6.30
N ARG A 767 -6.25 28.66 6.97
CA ARG A 767 -7.17 29.67 6.48
C ARG A 767 -6.43 30.84 5.86
N ALA A 768 -6.68 31.10 4.59
CA ALA A 768 -6.35 32.37 3.97
C ALA A 768 -7.54 33.34 4.15
N VAL A 769 -7.28 34.46 4.77
CA VAL A 769 -8.25 35.55 4.90
C VAL A 769 -7.89 36.63 3.88
N ILE A 770 -8.77 36.86 2.91
CA ILE A 770 -8.57 37.83 1.84
C ILE A 770 -9.52 38.99 2.10
N GLU A 771 -8.98 40.19 2.31
CA GLU A 771 -9.75 41.43 2.40
C GLU A 771 -9.63 42.18 1.08
N ARG A 772 -10.71 42.29 0.32
CA ARG A 772 -10.75 43.07 -0.90
C ARG A 772 -11.25 44.49 -0.58
N GLY A 773 -10.39 45.52 -0.77
CA GLY A 773 -10.78 46.92 -0.63
C GLY A 773 -11.83 47.36 -1.67
N THR A 774 -12.51 48.47 -1.43
CA THR A 774 -13.41 49.12 -2.39
C THR A 774 -12.58 49.83 -3.47
N GLY A 775 -12.68 49.33 -4.71
CA GLY A 775 -11.88 49.77 -5.86
C GLY A 775 -10.87 48.74 -6.31
N ASN A 776 -9.91 49.11 -7.16
CA ASN A 776 -8.86 48.17 -7.63
C ASN A 776 -7.79 47.83 -6.58
N ASN A 777 -7.95 48.23 -5.33
CA ASN A 777 -7.01 47.92 -4.26
C ASN A 777 -7.43 46.64 -3.55
N THR A 778 -6.76 45.60 -3.81
CA THR A 778 -6.76 44.37 -2.97
C THR A 778 -5.86 44.68 -1.78
N THR A 779 -6.45 44.82 -0.60
CA THR A 779 -5.71 45.06 0.61
C THR A 779 -5.67 43.81 1.46
N ALA A 780 -4.60 43.39 1.90
CA ALA A 780 -4.29 42.40 2.91
C ALA A 780 -4.79 40.94 2.63
N ALA A 781 -3.84 40.05 2.57
CA ALA A 781 -4.09 38.64 2.80
C ALA A 781 -3.28 38.22 4.04
N HIS A 782 -3.92 37.55 4.98
CA HIS A 782 -3.22 36.85 6.07
C HIS A 782 -3.63 35.39 6.15
N VAL A 783 -2.75 34.57 6.70
CA VAL A 783 -2.97 33.15 6.75
C VAL A 783 -2.94 32.70 8.21
N GLU A 784 -3.95 31.92 8.61
CA GLU A 784 -4.06 31.36 9.96
C GLU A 784 -4.03 29.84 9.88
N ALA A 785 -3.25 29.18 10.76
CA ALA A 785 -3.30 27.74 10.93
C ALA A 785 -4.23 27.38 12.09
N LEU A 786 -5.18 26.46 11.85
CA LEU A 786 -6.14 26.00 12.82
C LEU A 786 -6.02 24.49 12.99
N ASN A 787 -6.28 23.98 14.18
CA ASN A 787 -6.52 22.57 14.37
C ASN A 787 -7.85 22.19 13.74
N SER A 788 -7.84 21.28 12.76
CA SER A 788 -9.05 20.88 12.02
C SER A 788 -10.13 20.23 12.90
N ALA A 789 -9.74 19.64 14.03
CA ALA A 789 -10.68 18.98 14.95
C ALA A 789 -11.29 19.93 15.99
N THR A 790 -10.54 20.94 16.44
CA THR A 790 -10.99 21.85 17.54
C THR A 790 -11.31 23.25 17.07
N GLY A 791 -10.85 23.66 15.89
CA GLY A 791 -10.97 25.03 15.40
C GLY A 791 -10.10 26.04 16.15
N GLU A 792 -9.23 25.58 17.06
CA GLU A 792 -8.34 26.43 17.82
C GLU A 792 -7.10 26.82 17.00
N LYS A 793 -6.67 28.07 17.14
CA LYS A 793 -5.46 28.58 16.50
C LYS A 793 -4.24 27.84 17.03
N LEU A 794 -3.42 27.29 16.11
CA LEU A 794 -2.22 26.56 16.47
C LEU A 794 -1.09 27.52 16.84
N LYS A 795 -0.48 27.28 17.99
CA LYS A 795 0.78 27.96 18.40
C LYS A 795 1.94 27.24 17.70
N LEU A 796 2.59 27.93 16.79
CA LEU A 796 3.88 27.52 16.25
C LEU A 796 4.98 28.01 17.18
N ASN A 797 5.53 27.11 18.01
CA ASN A 797 6.51 27.33 19.08
C ASN A 797 5.99 27.99 20.37
N ASP A 798 6.61 27.60 21.51
CA ASP A 798 6.20 27.83 22.90
C ASP A 798 6.01 29.28 23.38
N SER A 799 6.02 30.27 22.52
CA SER A 799 6.01 31.68 22.96
C SER A 799 5.36 32.67 22.03
N GLU A 800 4.47 32.52 21.27
CA GLU A 800 3.60 33.47 20.58
C GLU A 800 3.01 32.88 19.29
N TYR A 801 1.72 33.05 19.16
CA TYR A 801 0.95 32.85 17.96
C TYR A 801 1.59 33.63 16.80
N ASN A 802 2.30 32.94 15.92
CA ASN A 802 2.81 33.49 14.68
C ASN A 802 1.91 32.93 13.55
N PRO A 803 0.97 33.73 13.01
CA PRO A 803 0.22 33.31 11.85
C PRO A 803 1.20 33.03 10.71
N LEU A 804 0.94 31.98 9.92
CA LEU A 804 1.64 31.78 8.66
C LEU A 804 1.39 33.05 7.81
N LYS A 805 2.44 33.84 7.59
CA LYS A 805 2.28 35.14 6.89
C LYS A 805 2.60 34.93 5.41
N ALA A 806 1.69 35.39 4.56
CA ALA A 806 2.02 35.62 3.16
C ALA A 806 2.79 36.94 3.02
N SER A 807 4.01 36.87 2.52
CA SER A 807 4.84 38.04 2.24
C SER A 807 4.52 38.71 0.89
N ASN A 808 4.04 37.91 -0.07
CA ASN A 808 3.72 38.35 -1.44
C ASN A 808 2.28 38.01 -1.84
N LEU A 809 1.69 38.85 -2.69
CA LEU A 809 0.39 38.60 -3.32
C LEU A 809 0.53 38.70 -4.84
N ILE A 810 0.17 37.65 -5.54
CA ILE A 810 0.09 37.59 -7.00
C ILE A 810 -1.38 37.40 -7.39
N VAL A 811 -1.91 38.25 -8.28
CA VAL A 811 -3.28 38.13 -8.78
C VAL A 811 -3.27 38.03 -10.29
N ILE A 812 -3.90 36.98 -10.81
CA ILE A 812 -4.11 36.74 -12.23
C ILE A 812 -5.60 36.70 -12.49
N GLU A 813 -6.08 37.57 -13.36
CA GLU A 813 -7.47 37.62 -13.82
C GLU A 813 -7.50 37.38 -15.33
N ASP A 814 -8.34 36.47 -15.78
CA ASP A 814 -8.51 36.11 -17.20
C ASP A 814 -7.18 35.88 -17.95
N GLY A 815 -6.19 35.29 -17.26
CA GLY A 815 -4.86 34.98 -17.80
C GLY A 815 -3.89 36.17 -17.80
N TYR A 816 -4.25 37.33 -17.29
CA TYR A 816 -3.40 38.50 -17.20
C TYR A 816 -2.92 38.76 -15.77
N LEU A 817 -1.65 39.11 -15.62
CA LEU A 817 -1.07 39.50 -14.34
C LEU A 817 -1.62 40.88 -13.94
N MET A 818 -2.52 40.91 -12.96
CA MET A 818 -3.15 42.16 -12.47
C MET A 818 -2.35 42.79 -11.33
N LYS A 819 -1.66 41.95 -10.52
CA LYS A 819 -0.98 42.43 -9.33
C LYS A 819 0.18 41.50 -8.97
N ASN A 820 1.30 42.09 -8.59
CA ASN A 820 2.42 41.41 -7.94
C ASN A 820 3.01 42.36 -6.91
N GLU A 821 2.69 42.20 -5.65
CA GLU A 821 3.05 43.09 -4.58
C GLU A 821 3.50 42.39 -3.33
N SER A 822 4.52 42.94 -2.67
CA SER A 822 4.89 42.54 -1.31
C SER A 822 3.87 43.10 -0.32
N ILE A 823 3.44 42.26 0.63
CA ILE A 823 2.46 42.64 1.65
C ILE A 823 3.17 43.38 2.78
N LYS A 824 2.80 44.66 2.95
CA LYS A 824 3.41 45.53 3.99
C LYS A 824 3.16 44.97 5.38
N GLY A 825 4.22 44.83 6.18
CA GLY A 825 4.16 44.32 7.55
C GLY A 825 4.18 42.78 7.64
N ALA A 826 4.42 42.09 6.53
CA ALA A 826 4.57 40.67 6.44
C ALA A 826 5.87 40.23 5.69
N GLU A 827 6.88 41.11 5.69
CA GLU A 827 8.15 40.91 4.99
C GLU A 827 8.92 39.66 5.51
N ASP A 828 8.60 39.19 6.70
CA ASP A 828 9.13 37.99 7.32
C ASP A 828 8.29 36.74 7.01
N GLY A 829 7.30 36.82 6.15
CA GLY A 829 6.45 35.72 5.74
C GLY A 829 7.17 34.72 4.80
N ASN A 830 6.85 33.45 4.92
CA ASN A 830 7.45 32.36 4.15
C ASN A 830 6.60 31.90 2.97
N PHE A 831 5.46 32.60 2.71
CA PHE A 831 4.51 32.19 1.69
C PHE A 831 4.17 33.32 0.74
N THR A 832 3.85 32.95 -0.50
CA THR A 832 3.19 33.78 -1.51
C THR A 832 1.75 33.33 -1.67
N LEU A 833 0.79 34.26 -1.61
CA LEU A 833 -0.60 33.99 -1.95
C LEU A 833 -0.82 34.29 -3.44
N PHE A 834 -1.21 33.28 -4.18
CA PHE A 834 -1.52 33.33 -5.59
C PHE A 834 -3.03 33.24 -5.78
N LEU A 835 -3.63 34.19 -6.43
CA LEU A 835 -5.06 34.27 -6.74
C LEU A 835 -5.25 34.19 -8.25
N MET A 836 -5.86 33.10 -8.72
CA MET A 836 -6.15 32.90 -10.14
C MET A 836 -7.67 32.85 -10.35
N GLY A 837 -8.22 33.66 -11.28
CA GLY A 837 -9.66 33.64 -11.53
C GLY A 837 -10.12 34.66 -12.53
N ASN A 838 -11.40 35.02 -12.42
CA ASN A 838 -12.07 36.08 -13.16
C ASN A 838 -12.63 37.08 -12.16
N SER A 839 -13.10 38.25 -12.64
CA SER A 839 -13.41 39.47 -11.87
C SER A 839 -14.11 39.37 -10.49
N ASN A 840 -14.65 38.18 -10.10
CA ASN A 840 -15.31 37.96 -8.82
C ASN A 840 -15.06 36.59 -8.19
N GLN A 841 -14.44 35.68 -8.91
CA GLN A 841 -14.24 34.32 -8.43
C GLN A 841 -12.78 33.91 -8.59
N TYR A 842 -12.13 33.56 -7.49
CA TYR A 842 -10.73 33.22 -7.48
C TYR A 842 -10.52 31.84 -6.90
N THR A 843 -9.56 31.13 -7.48
CA THR A 843 -8.94 29.96 -6.86
C THR A 843 -7.62 30.43 -6.23
N PRO A 844 -7.50 30.40 -4.91
CA PRO A 844 -6.25 30.76 -4.26
C PRO A 844 -5.34 29.57 -4.16
N ILE A 845 -4.06 29.81 -4.31
CA ILE A 845 -2.99 28.87 -4.06
C ILE A 845 -2.01 29.56 -3.12
N LEU A 846 -1.76 28.95 -1.97
CA LEU A 846 -0.70 29.39 -1.08
C LEU A 846 0.55 28.57 -1.41
N MET A 847 1.66 29.21 -1.71
CA MET A 847 2.91 28.53 -2.03
C MET A 847 4.07 29.00 -1.16
N SER A 848 5.05 28.13 -0.95
CA SER A 848 6.33 28.55 -0.37
C SER A 848 6.99 29.60 -1.26
N ASN A 849 7.61 30.65 -0.69
CA ASN A 849 8.19 31.75 -1.46
C ASN A 849 9.24 31.30 -2.48
N GLU A 850 9.95 30.22 -2.19
CA GLU A 850 10.98 29.64 -3.06
C GLU A 850 10.37 29.09 -4.36
N LEU A 851 9.06 28.80 -4.36
CA LEU A 851 8.36 28.29 -5.55
C LEU A 851 7.78 29.41 -6.43
N GLU A 852 7.74 30.65 -5.96
CA GLU A 852 7.13 31.78 -6.69
C GLU A 852 7.68 31.91 -8.12
N ASN A 853 8.98 31.82 -8.28
CA ASN A 853 9.67 31.95 -9.58
C ASN A 853 10.18 30.61 -10.12
N SER A 854 9.80 29.47 -9.52
CA SER A 854 10.21 28.15 -9.98
C SER A 854 9.76 27.91 -11.42
N MET A 855 10.49 27.06 -12.13
CA MET A 855 10.12 26.65 -13.49
C MET A 855 8.68 26.11 -13.52
N PHE A 856 8.31 25.27 -12.54
CA PHE A 856 6.98 24.69 -12.50
C PHE A 856 5.89 25.77 -12.32
N THR A 857 6.05 26.73 -11.42
CA THR A 857 5.12 27.86 -11.26
C THR A 857 5.00 28.66 -12.54
N ARG A 858 6.12 28.99 -13.18
CA ARG A 858 6.13 29.74 -14.45
C ARG A 858 5.38 29.03 -15.57
N LEU A 859 5.58 27.73 -15.70
CA LEU A 859 4.94 26.97 -16.77
C LEU A 859 3.48 26.63 -16.40
N PHE A 860 3.22 26.07 -15.24
CA PHE A 860 1.87 25.58 -14.92
C PHE A 860 0.91 26.69 -14.46
N LEU A 861 1.33 27.57 -13.55
CA LEU A 861 0.43 28.62 -13.02
C LEU A 861 0.42 29.89 -13.89
N LEU A 862 1.57 30.26 -14.48
CA LEU A 862 1.72 31.45 -15.30
C LEU A 862 1.64 31.17 -16.82
N GLY A 863 1.36 29.93 -17.22
CA GLY A 863 1.17 29.53 -18.61
C GLY A 863 2.39 29.70 -19.53
N GLY A 864 3.61 29.80 -18.96
CA GLY A 864 4.84 30.00 -19.73
C GLY A 864 5.05 31.42 -20.26
N ALA A 865 4.32 32.41 -19.72
CA ALA A 865 4.40 33.78 -20.17
C ALA A 865 5.82 34.40 -19.99
N GLY A 866 6.26 35.18 -20.96
CA GLY A 866 7.49 35.97 -20.87
C GLY A 866 8.80 35.20 -21.02
N GLN A 867 8.78 33.97 -21.58
CA GLN A 867 9.97 33.17 -21.90
C GLN A 867 9.77 32.37 -23.20
N ASP A 868 10.86 31.94 -23.83
CA ASP A 868 10.88 31.22 -25.10
C ASP A 868 11.67 29.88 -25.04
N VAL A 869 12.14 29.53 -23.87
CA VAL A 869 12.84 28.26 -23.62
C VAL A 869 11.86 27.07 -23.65
N PHE A 870 10.65 27.29 -23.19
CA PHE A 870 9.55 26.32 -23.18
C PHE A 870 8.37 26.86 -23.98
N THR A 871 8.02 26.19 -25.08
CA THR A 871 6.86 26.55 -25.89
C THR A 871 5.67 25.67 -25.53
N ASN A 872 4.57 26.26 -25.08
CA ASN A 872 3.32 25.52 -24.92
C ASN A 872 2.83 25.04 -26.29
N VAL A 873 2.71 23.72 -26.46
CA VAL A 873 2.32 23.10 -27.74
C VAL A 873 0.92 22.50 -27.68
N HIS A 874 0.42 22.19 -26.49
CA HIS A 874 -0.92 21.68 -26.29
C HIS A 874 -1.34 21.86 -24.83
N SER A 875 -2.65 22.01 -24.59
CA SER A 875 -3.20 22.12 -23.23
C SER A 875 -4.57 21.48 -23.17
N GLU A 876 -4.77 20.71 -22.11
CA GLU A 876 -6.04 20.15 -21.68
C GLU A 876 -6.40 20.68 -20.28
N ASN A 877 -7.57 20.35 -19.75
CA ASN A 877 -7.96 20.77 -18.41
C ASN A 877 -6.99 20.18 -17.35
N GLY A 878 -6.19 21.06 -16.74
CA GLY A 878 -5.21 20.66 -15.72
C GLY A 878 -3.95 19.97 -16.24
N VAL A 879 -3.70 19.95 -17.56
CA VAL A 879 -2.50 19.38 -18.17
C VAL A 879 -1.96 20.34 -19.24
N MET A 880 -0.68 20.67 -19.17
CA MET A 880 0.01 21.53 -20.13
C MET A 880 1.26 20.84 -20.67
N LEU A 881 1.40 20.86 -22.00
CA LEU A 881 2.51 20.25 -22.71
C LEU A 881 3.46 21.32 -23.24
N TYR A 882 4.72 21.22 -22.88
CA TYR A 882 5.75 22.18 -23.28
C TYR A 882 6.85 21.48 -24.08
N GLN A 883 7.08 21.96 -25.29
CA GLN A 883 8.28 21.59 -26.03
C GLN A 883 9.48 22.39 -25.51
N VAL A 884 10.59 21.69 -25.26
CA VAL A 884 11.83 22.30 -24.78
C VAL A 884 12.68 22.77 -25.97
N ASN A 885 13.00 24.06 -26.01
CA ASN A 885 13.72 24.70 -27.11
C ASN A 885 15.22 24.83 -26.76
N PHE A 886 16.02 23.85 -27.04
CA PHE A 886 17.45 23.83 -26.69
C PHE A 886 18.29 24.90 -27.42
N ASN A 887 17.85 25.40 -28.59
CA ASN A 887 18.56 26.43 -29.36
C ASN A 887 18.41 27.84 -28.75
N ASN A 888 17.32 28.09 -28.01
CA ASN A 888 17.06 29.37 -27.37
C ASN A 888 17.84 29.52 -26.06
N THR A 889 18.34 28.44 -25.49
CA THR A 889 19.17 28.46 -24.29
C THR A 889 20.54 29.16 -24.50
N VAL A 890 20.95 29.39 -25.77
CA VAL A 890 22.22 30.03 -26.10
C VAL A 890 22.07 31.56 -26.38
N ALA A 891 20.84 32.01 -26.70
CA ALA A 891 20.57 33.38 -27.12
C ALA A 891 20.21 34.34 -25.96
N GLY A 892 19.79 33.80 -24.79
CA GLY A 892 19.29 34.61 -23.69
C GLY A 892 20.33 35.39 -22.86
N GLY A 893 21.62 35.26 -23.15
CA GLY A 893 22.66 35.97 -22.40
C GLY A 893 22.84 37.47 -22.75
N ALA A 894 22.04 38.02 -23.69
CA ALA A 894 22.27 39.36 -24.21
C ALA A 894 21.10 40.36 -24.07
N SER A 895 19.95 39.98 -23.47
CA SER A 895 18.77 40.86 -23.49
C SER A 895 18.05 41.11 -22.16
N SER A 896 18.69 41.00 -21.01
CA SER A 896 18.11 41.44 -19.74
C SER A 896 18.64 42.79 -19.23
N SER A 897 18.65 43.82 -20.11
CA SER A 897 18.74 45.22 -19.69
C SER A 897 17.94 46.05 -20.68
N ASN A 898 16.69 46.33 -20.37
CA ASN A 898 15.80 47.42 -20.80
C ASN A 898 14.43 46.95 -21.28
N SER A 899 13.51 46.86 -20.35
CA SER A 899 12.13 47.24 -20.61
C SER A 899 11.46 47.66 -19.29
N THR A 900 11.69 48.90 -18.91
CA THR A 900 10.71 49.67 -18.17
C THR A 900 9.55 49.97 -19.10
N ALA A 901 8.38 49.39 -18.88
CA ALA A 901 7.07 49.96 -19.17
C ALA A 901 6.01 49.02 -18.51
#